data_abe7b275d48cf85159884320b402a09a
#
_entry.id   abe7b275d48cf85159884320b402a09a
#
_cell.length_a   1.000
_cell.length_b   1.000
_cell.length_c   1.000
_cell.angle_alpha   90.00
_cell.angle_beta   90.00
_cell.angle_gamma   90.00
#
_symmetry.space_group_name_H-M   'P 1'
#
loop_
_entity.id
_entity.type
_entity.pdbx_description
1 polymer ?
#
loop_
_entity_poly.entity_id
_entity_poly.type
_entity_poly.pdbx_seq_one_letter_code
_entity_poly.pdbx_strand_id
1 'polypeptide(L)'
;MIAEVIINSNVKNLNRKFDYIIPEELEAQAIVGARVLLPFGNKKELEEGYIVGIKETSEYLDKLKSIAKIESKLHLSDEKIELAKWMAHRYFCNISDCMKLMLPPGTTAKVMSNRVNDKTQNFVYLTKEADEIEADIESKKLKSEKQIRALKFLIENVENEILSTDLQMFADVTNAVLKTLEKNGYIEIVEKEVERNPFIHKVIEKSQNLVLNSEQQDAFDKINASLQFNEYDEFLLFGVTGSGKTEIYIRLIEEALKLGKDSIMQVPEISLTPQTVDRFLSRFGEEKIAVLHSKLSVGERYDQWKKIERGDAKIVIGARSAIFAPVQNLGLIIIDEEHDDSYKSEMSPRYSAKEIASYLGKQHNVPVVLGSATPDMTTYHDAINGKKELLELTKRANNASLPDIEIVDLRHELASGNKTMVSQKLHDEIEENLKNKKQTILFLNRRGFATFIMCRDCGYTAKCKNCDITLTYHLKENKLKCHYCGYETNALTVCPECGGKNIRYFGTGTQKLEEQIKTMFPDATTIRMDIDTVTKKNSHEDILNSFKKDGIDILIGTQMVVKGHDFPNVTLVGVIAADSSLNIDDYRAHERTFQTLTQVAGRAGRGKDKGRVIIQTYNPDAFCIQYSQKQDYKLFYDTEIHLRKQLRYPPFCDIILIGVSSKSYKELEETSNKIYESLKAKIHTEKLQILLYKPVPAPIDRIKNKFRWRIIVKCIVGEPIINAIDDTVKNAGNKNTKNDTRIVVDVNPSNML
;
A
#
# COMPACT_ATOMS: atom_id res chain seq x y z
N MET A 1 17.58 27.91 27.66
CA MET A 1 17.09 27.78 26.27
C MET A 1 15.60 27.44 26.24
N ILE A 2 14.91 27.75 25.12
CA ILE A 2 13.48 27.47 24.96
C ILE A 2 13.28 26.60 23.73
N ALA A 3 12.51 25.50 23.88
CA ALA A 3 12.12 24.61 22.78
C ALA A 3 10.75 25.02 22.24
N GLU A 4 10.63 25.12 20.91
CA GLU A 4 9.37 25.11 20.22
C GLU A 4 8.95 23.65 19.99
N VAL A 5 7.84 23.22 20.58
CA VAL A 5 7.41 21.84 20.58
C VAL A 5 6.04 21.68 19.92
N ILE A 6 5.91 20.67 19.08
CA ILE A 6 4.61 20.18 18.59
C ILE A 6 4.20 18.99 19.43
N ILE A 7 3.01 19.10 20.05
CA ILE A 7 2.47 18.06 20.93
C ILE A 7 1.84 16.96 20.10
N ASN A 8 2.10 15.72 20.49
CA ASN A 8 1.48 14.55 19.88
C ASN A 8 0.01 14.43 20.30
N SER A 9 -0.88 15.13 19.61
CA SER A 9 -2.30 15.16 19.92
C SER A 9 -3.16 14.99 18.67
N ASN A 10 -4.26 14.25 18.82
CA ASN A 10 -5.27 14.12 17.75
C ASN A 10 -6.21 15.33 17.67
N VAL A 11 -6.04 16.32 18.54
CA VAL A 11 -6.88 17.52 18.60
C VAL A 11 -6.32 18.59 17.65
N LYS A 12 -7.06 18.92 16.58
CA LYS A 12 -6.61 19.90 15.56
C LYS A 12 -6.20 21.26 16.13
N ASN A 13 -6.85 21.74 17.19
CA ASN A 13 -6.49 23.03 17.83
C ASN A 13 -5.11 23.03 18.52
N LEU A 14 -4.52 21.84 18.72
CA LEU A 14 -3.18 21.67 19.29
C LEU A 14 -2.11 21.46 18.20
N ASN A 15 -2.48 21.51 16.93
CA ASN A 15 -1.56 21.43 15.80
C ASN A 15 -0.84 22.79 15.59
N ARG A 16 -0.11 23.23 16.62
CA ARG A 16 0.69 24.47 16.64
C ARG A 16 1.90 24.27 17.51
N LYS A 17 2.86 25.18 17.40
CA LYS A 17 4.04 25.23 18.25
C LYS A 17 3.66 25.73 19.64
N PHE A 18 4.27 25.14 20.66
CA PHE A 18 4.19 25.55 22.06
C PHE A 18 5.61 25.74 22.60
N ASP A 19 5.83 26.80 23.34
CA ASP A 19 7.11 27.08 23.94
C ASP A 19 7.25 26.36 25.29
N TYR A 20 8.42 25.76 25.52
CA TYR A 20 8.79 25.08 26.78
C TYR A 20 10.22 25.43 27.17
N ILE A 21 10.47 25.54 28.47
CA ILE A 21 11.82 25.74 29.02
C ILE A 21 12.56 24.39 28.88
N ILE A 22 13.80 24.47 28.39
CA ILE A 22 14.74 23.34 28.43
C ILE A 22 15.53 23.49 29.74
N PRO A 23 15.43 22.51 30.69
CA PRO A 23 16.26 22.51 31.88
C PRO A 23 17.75 22.42 31.52
N GLU A 24 18.64 23.04 32.30
CA GLU A 24 20.11 23.02 32.07
C GLU A 24 20.67 21.63 31.93
N GLU A 25 20.17 20.67 32.73
CA GLU A 25 20.54 19.23 32.71
C GLU A 25 20.17 18.52 31.39
N LEU A 26 19.23 19.05 30.63
CA LEU A 26 18.73 18.49 29.36
C LEU A 26 19.23 19.26 28.14
N GLU A 27 19.94 20.36 28.31
CA GLU A 27 20.39 21.20 27.19
C GLU A 27 21.27 20.45 26.17
N ALA A 28 22.17 19.60 26.66
CA ALA A 28 23.04 18.78 25.81
C ALA A 28 22.28 17.73 24.95
N GLN A 29 21.03 17.40 25.34
CA GLN A 29 20.17 16.44 24.64
C GLN A 29 19.13 17.14 23.76
N ALA A 30 19.00 18.44 23.89
CA ALA A 30 17.99 19.25 23.20
C ALA A 30 18.43 19.56 21.77
N ILE A 31 18.05 18.69 20.84
CA ILE A 31 18.25 18.88 19.40
C ILE A 31 16.89 18.98 18.69
N VAL A 32 16.85 19.70 17.57
CA VAL A 32 15.67 19.75 16.71
C VAL A 32 15.36 18.34 16.23
N GLY A 33 14.09 17.94 16.25
CA GLY A 33 13.64 16.59 15.92
C GLY A 33 13.58 15.62 17.10
N ALA A 34 14.16 15.94 18.26
CA ALA A 34 14.11 15.09 19.45
C ALA A 34 12.69 14.91 19.99
N ARG A 35 12.39 13.72 20.49
CA ARG A 35 11.16 13.41 21.22
C ARG A 35 11.26 13.94 22.65
N VAL A 36 10.16 14.50 23.14
CA VAL A 36 10.09 15.03 24.50
C VAL A 36 8.84 14.55 25.23
N LEU A 37 8.95 14.39 26.55
CA LEU A 37 7.82 14.29 27.47
C LEU A 37 7.68 15.61 28.22
N LEU A 38 6.46 16.10 28.28
CA LEU A 38 6.19 17.42 28.84
C LEU A 38 4.81 17.51 29.52
N PRO A 39 4.65 18.34 30.54
CA PRO A 39 3.37 18.58 31.18
C PRO A 39 2.48 19.47 30.30
N PHE A 40 1.28 19.00 29.95
CA PHE A 40 0.35 19.73 29.10
C PHE A 40 -1.01 19.95 29.76
N GLY A 41 -1.50 21.19 29.79
CA GLY A 41 -2.75 21.55 30.43
C GLY A 41 -2.74 21.27 31.95
N ASN A 42 -3.85 20.74 32.47
CA ASN A 42 -4.03 20.37 33.89
C ASN A 42 -3.92 18.87 34.12
N LYS A 43 -3.44 18.11 33.13
CA LYS A 43 -3.27 16.66 33.23
C LYS A 43 -2.07 16.34 34.14
N LYS A 44 -2.19 15.26 34.95
CA LYS A 44 -1.09 14.72 35.74
C LYS A 44 -0.11 13.89 34.89
N GLU A 45 -0.59 13.33 33.78
CA GLU A 45 0.23 12.54 32.86
C GLU A 45 1.00 13.47 31.92
N LEU A 46 2.24 13.10 31.63
CA LEU A 46 3.07 13.79 30.65
C LEU A 46 2.59 13.43 29.24
N GLU A 47 2.60 14.41 28.34
CA GLU A 47 2.29 14.23 26.93
C GLU A 47 3.58 14.19 26.12
N GLU A 48 3.55 13.43 25.02
CA GLU A 48 4.66 13.38 24.07
C GLU A 48 4.62 14.57 23.13
N GLY A 49 5.79 15.08 22.76
CA GLY A 49 5.96 16.10 21.73
C GLY A 49 7.27 15.92 20.97
N TYR A 50 7.48 16.81 20.02
CA TYR A 50 8.68 16.85 19.18
C TYR A 50 9.23 18.27 19.16
N ILE A 51 10.53 18.44 19.41
CA ILE A 51 11.20 19.74 19.26
C ILE A 51 11.28 20.06 17.76
N VAL A 52 10.74 21.21 17.36
CA VAL A 52 10.77 21.69 15.97
C VAL A 52 11.51 23.00 15.79
N GLY A 53 12.07 23.53 16.87
CA GLY A 53 12.91 24.71 16.90
C GLY A 53 13.44 24.97 18.29
N ILE A 54 14.56 25.67 18.39
CA ILE A 54 15.15 26.12 19.65
C ILE A 54 15.42 27.64 19.53
N LYS A 55 15.10 28.38 20.57
CA LYS A 55 15.26 29.84 20.62
C LYS A 55 15.70 30.29 22.00
N GLU A 56 16.22 31.50 22.13
CA GLU A 56 16.71 32.03 23.39
C GLU A 56 15.62 32.68 24.24
N THR A 57 14.61 33.29 23.62
CA THR A 57 13.56 34.06 24.28
C THR A 57 12.15 33.66 23.85
N SER A 58 11.16 33.94 24.71
CA SER A 58 9.73 33.80 24.41
C SER A 58 8.94 34.94 25.02
N GLU A 59 7.85 35.33 24.36
CA GLU A 59 6.91 36.35 24.86
C GLU A 59 6.16 35.92 26.14
N TYR A 60 6.25 34.64 26.53
CA TYR A 60 5.47 34.04 27.62
C TYR A 60 6.35 33.45 28.73
N LEU A 61 7.57 33.96 28.93
CA LEU A 61 8.59 33.41 29.86
C LEU A 61 8.03 33.01 31.23
N ASP A 62 7.22 33.87 31.85
CA ASP A 62 6.68 33.66 33.20
C ASP A 62 5.63 32.55 33.31
N LYS A 63 5.15 32.00 32.17
CA LYS A 63 4.08 30.98 32.10
C LYS A 63 4.55 29.68 31.49
N LEU A 64 5.80 29.58 31.09
CA LEU A 64 6.33 28.41 30.43
C LEU A 64 6.51 27.27 31.43
N LYS A 65 6.17 26.08 30.98
CA LYS A 65 6.46 24.82 31.67
C LYS A 65 7.79 24.26 31.16
N SER A 66 8.44 23.44 31.98
CA SER A 66 9.70 22.80 31.62
C SER A 66 9.44 21.42 30.98
N ILE A 67 10.31 21.03 30.03
CA ILE A 67 10.38 19.70 29.51
C ILE A 67 10.81 18.74 30.62
N ALA A 68 10.13 17.60 30.74
CA ALA A 68 10.44 16.63 31.79
C ALA A 68 11.50 15.60 31.37
N LYS A 69 11.53 15.25 30.06
CA LYS A 69 12.49 14.30 29.53
C LYS A 69 12.71 14.54 28.03
N ILE A 70 13.94 14.36 27.57
CA ILE A 70 14.31 14.38 26.13
C ILE A 70 14.88 13.02 25.74
N GLU A 71 14.52 12.55 24.56
CA GLU A 71 15.11 11.38 23.92
C GLU A 71 15.75 11.81 22.58
N SER A 72 17.07 11.98 22.60
CA SER A 72 17.85 12.41 21.45
C SER A 72 18.28 11.26 20.53
N LYS A 73 18.27 10.01 21.03
CA LYS A 73 18.66 8.83 20.22
C LYS A 73 17.76 8.60 19.00
N LEU A 74 16.47 8.95 19.12
CA LEU A 74 15.49 8.88 18.04
C LEU A 74 15.04 10.30 17.71
N HIS A 75 15.69 10.93 16.76
CA HIS A 75 15.35 12.27 16.30
C HIS A 75 15.05 12.29 14.81
N LEU A 76 14.21 13.23 14.41
CA LEU A 76 13.90 13.53 13.01
C LEU A 76 14.90 14.57 12.48
N SER A 77 15.46 14.34 11.30
CA SER A 77 16.25 15.36 10.62
C SER A 77 15.38 16.56 10.21
N ASP A 78 16.00 17.70 9.96
CA ASP A 78 15.31 18.91 9.48
C ASP A 78 14.53 18.63 8.20
N GLU A 79 15.09 17.84 7.28
CA GLU A 79 14.42 17.43 6.05
C GLU A 79 13.12 16.66 6.31
N LYS A 80 13.12 15.75 7.28
CA LYS A 80 11.91 15.00 7.68
C LYS A 80 10.87 15.90 8.35
N ILE A 81 11.31 16.90 9.10
CA ILE A 81 10.42 17.91 9.70
C ILE A 81 9.77 18.76 8.60
N GLU A 82 10.53 19.21 7.60
CA GLU A 82 10.00 19.97 6.47
C GLU A 82 9.02 19.12 5.63
N LEU A 83 9.35 17.86 5.37
CA LEU A 83 8.42 16.93 4.74
C LEU A 83 7.13 16.76 5.57
N ALA A 84 7.24 16.64 6.89
CA ALA A 84 6.06 16.54 7.77
C ALA A 84 5.20 17.81 7.74
N LYS A 85 5.80 19.00 7.67
CA LYS A 85 5.09 20.28 7.52
C LYS A 85 4.37 20.35 6.18
N TRP A 86 5.07 20.01 5.09
CA TRP A 86 4.48 19.97 3.76
C TRP A 86 3.30 18.99 3.69
N MET A 87 3.48 17.76 4.23
CA MET A 87 2.41 16.76 4.27
C MET A 87 1.21 17.23 5.08
N ALA A 88 1.44 17.84 6.26
CA ALA A 88 0.36 18.33 7.12
C ALA A 88 -0.47 19.39 6.41
N HIS A 89 0.18 20.29 5.68
CA HIS A 89 -0.45 21.34 4.91
C HIS A 89 -1.19 20.76 3.68
N ARG A 90 -0.52 19.93 2.89
CA ARG A 90 -1.08 19.32 1.66
C ARG A 90 -2.29 18.43 1.93
N TYR A 91 -2.27 17.66 3.03
CA TYR A 91 -3.29 16.64 3.36
C TYR A 91 -4.22 17.01 4.52
N PHE A 92 -4.18 18.26 5.00
CA PHE A 92 -5.07 18.78 6.05
C PHE A 92 -5.06 17.93 7.34
N CYS A 93 -3.91 17.48 7.77
CA CYS A 93 -3.73 16.61 8.93
C CYS A 93 -2.81 17.23 9.99
N ASN A 94 -2.67 16.56 11.14
CA ASN A 94 -1.76 17.03 12.17
C ASN A 94 -0.31 16.70 11.78
N ILE A 95 0.59 17.63 12.02
CA ILE A 95 2.02 17.47 11.73
C ILE A 95 2.62 16.32 12.54
N SER A 96 2.17 16.13 13.79
CA SER A 96 2.58 15.00 14.65
C SER A 96 2.22 13.63 14.05
N ASP A 97 1.11 13.54 13.31
CA ASP A 97 0.74 12.28 12.62
C ASP A 97 1.67 12.00 11.44
N CYS A 98 2.15 13.05 10.76
CA CYS A 98 3.16 12.93 9.70
C CYS A 98 4.51 12.51 10.26
N MET A 99 4.97 13.15 11.35
CA MET A 99 6.23 12.82 12.01
C MET A 99 6.31 11.36 12.46
N LYS A 100 5.21 10.81 12.97
CA LYS A 100 5.14 9.39 13.39
C LYS A 100 5.42 8.39 12.26
N LEU A 101 5.09 8.74 11.02
CA LEU A 101 5.36 7.86 9.87
C LEU A 101 6.85 7.72 9.57
N MET A 102 7.65 8.68 10.02
CA MET A 102 9.09 8.79 9.77
C MET A 102 9.94 8.28 10.94
N LEU A 103 9.29 7.72 11.96
CA LEU A 103 9.93 7.11 13.13
C LEU A 103 9.94 5.58 13.03
N PRO A 104 10.87 4.91 13.72
CA PRO A 104 10.91 3.47 13.74
C PRO A 104 9.59 2.85 14.21
N PRO A 105 9.15 1.73 13.60
CA PRO A 105 7.94 1.02 14.03
C PRO A 105 8.02 0.59 15.50
N GLY A 106 6.91 0.71 16.23
CA GLY A 106 6.86 0.29 17.65
C GLY A 106 7.28 1.35 18.66
N THR A 107 7.77 2.50 18.20
CA THR A 107 7.97 3.67 19.06
C THR A 107 6.60 4.26 19.41
N THR A 108 6.16 4.16 20.65
CA THR A 108 4.87 4.69 21.08
C THR A 108 4.95 5.63 22.27
N ALA A 109 4.01 6.51 22.25
CA ALA A 109 3.80 7.76 22.87
C ALA A 109 3.74 7.82 24.40
N LYS A 110 3.31 6.80 25.09
CA LYS A 110 2.88 7.03 26.50
C LYS A 110 3.96 6.90 27.56
N VAL A 111 5.11 6.29 27.27
CA VAL A 111 6.11 6.00 28.33
C VAL A 111 7.55 6.22 27.89
N MET A 112 7.85 6.71 26.68
CA MET A 112 9.21 6.69 26.10
C MET A 112 9.91 5.31 26.19
N SER A 113 9.16 4.25 26.41
CA SER A 113 9.65 2.90 26.29
C SER A 113 9.29 2.37 24.91
N ASN A 114 10.26 1.95 24.17
CA ASN A 114 10.01 1.22 22.94
C ASN A 114 9.23 -0.04 23.29
N ARG A 115 8.11 -0.30 22.60
CA ARG A 115 7.40 -1.60 22.71
C ARG A 115 8.27 -2.75 22.17
N VAL A 116 9.30 -2.41 21.43
CA VAL A 116 10.25 -3.32 20.85
C VAL A 116 11.64 -2.83 21.22
N ASN A 117 12.36 -3.68 21.93
CA ASN A 117 13.79 -3.50 22.21
C ASN A 117 14.60 -4.34 21.23
N ASP A 118 15.87 -4.01 21.11
CA ASP A 118 16.84 -4.83 20.41
C ASP A 118 16.76 -6.26 20.96
N LYS A 119 16.74 -7.24 20.08
CA LYS A 119 16.79 -8.64 20.49
C LYS A 119 18.23 -8.95 20.79
N THR A 120 18.53 -9.26 22.04
CA THR A 120 19.86 -9.72 22.44
C THR A 120 19.88 -11.23 22.62
N GLN A 121 20.99 -11.84 22.31
CA GLN A 121 21.28 -13.24 22.59
C GLN A 121 22.69 -13.39 23.17
N ASN A 122 22.85 -14.38 24.02
CA ASN A 122 24.11 -14.68 24.65
C ASN A 122 24.94 -15.60 23.76
N PHE A 123 26.11 -15.12 23.35
CA PHE A 123 27.12 -15.89 22.64
C PHE A 123 28.22 -16.33 23.61
N VAL A 124 28.80 -17.49 23.34
CA VAL A 124 29.82 -18.09 24.22
C VAL A 124 31.12 -18.18 23.45
N TYR A 125 32.17 -17.61 24.03
CA TYR A 125 33.54 -17.61 23.50
C TYR A 125 34.49 -18.28 24.45
N LEU A 126 35.51 -18.96 23.91
CA LEU A 126 36.64 -19.44 24.71
C LEU A 126 37.51 -18.25 25.13
N THR A 127 37.94 -18.24 26.38
CA THR A 127 38.90 -17.25 26.92
C THR A 127 40.31 -17.79 27.02
N LYS A 128 40.48 -19.11 26.82
CA LYS A 128 41.77 -19.83 26.86
C LYS A 128 42.00 -20.52 25.51
N GLU A 129 43.27 -20.69 25.17
CA GLU A 129 43.66 -21.44 23.99
C GLU A 129 43.27 -22.93 24.11
N ALA A 130 42.99 -23.58 22.97
CA ALA A 130 42.54 -24.96 22.93
C ALA A 130 43.51 -25.91 23.63
N ASP A 131 44.83 -25.75 23.40
CA ASP A 131 45.89 -26.57 23.99
C ASP A 131 45.94 -26.47 25.53
N GLU A 132 45.68 -25.27 26.08
CA GLU A 132 45.61 -25.05 27.53
C GLU A 132 44.41 -25.75 28.16
N ILE A 133 43.25 -25.72 27.44
CA ILE A 133 42.06 -26.42 27.91
C ILE A 133 42.24 -27.93 27.85
N GLU A 134 42.87 -28.47 26.83
CA GLU A 134 43.15 -29.89 26.69
C GLU A 134 44.11 -30.35 27.81
N ALA A 135 45.16 -29.58 28.11
CA ALA A 135 46.08 -29.86 29.22
C ALA A 135 45.36 -29.84 30.59
N ASP A 136 44.43 -28.90 30.81
CA ASP A 136 43.62 -28.83 32.03
C ASP A 136 42.64 -30.03 32.15
N ILE A 137 42.19 -30.61 31.03
CA ILE A 137 41.39 -31.84 30.98
C ILE A 137 42.28 -33.07 31.33
N GLU A 138 43.43 -33.23 30.69
CA GLU A 138 44.33 -34.35 30.90
C GLU A 138 44.87 -34.40 32.33
N SER A 139 45.21 -33.25 32.90
CA SER A 139 45.65 -33.10 34.26
C SER A 139 44.60 -33.37 35.35
N LYS A 140 43.31 -33.62 34.89
CA LYS A 140 42.13 -33.81 35.75
C LYS A 140 41.80 -32.58 36.62
N LYS A 141 42.23 -31.42 36.23
CA LYS A 141 41.82 -30.15 36.83
C LYS A 141 40.33 -29.87 36.55
N LEU A 142 39.86 -30.24 35.36
CA LEU A 142 38.47 -30.32 35.00
C LEU A 142 37.95 -31.75 35.16
N LYS A 143 36.98 -31.95 36.11
CA LYS A 143 36.46 -33.29 36.45
C LYS A 143 35.02 -33.52 35.95
N SER A 144 34.28 -32.46 35.62
CA SER A 144 32.90 -32.57 35.21
C SER A 144 32.78 -32.91 33.72
N GLU A 145 32.24 -34.08 33.41
CA GLU A 145 32.00 -34.51 32.03
C GLU A 145 31.17 -33.51 31.21
N LYS A 146 30.22 -32.81 31.86
CA LYS A 146 29.39 -31.79 31.22
C LYS A 146 30.22 -30.57 30.85
N GLN A 147 31.12 -30.12 31.69
CA GLN A 147 32.05 -29.02 31.40
C GLN A 147 33.02 -29.38 30.26
N ILE A 148 33.57 -30.62 30.29
CA ILE A 148 34.45 -31.12 29.24
C ILE A 148 33.74 -31.18 27.89
N ARG A 149 32.48 -31.66 27.84
CA ARG A 149 31.69 -31.69 26.61
C ARG A 149 31.46 -30.30 26.03
N ALA A 150 31.10 -29.34 26.87
CA ALA A 150 30.89 -27.97 26.42
C ALA A 150 32.14 -27.33 25.83
N LEU A 151 33.30 -27.52 26.51
CA LEU A 151 34.57 -26.98 26.04
C LEU A 151 35.06 -27.67 24.75
N LYS A 152 34.92 -28.99 24.62
CA LYS A 152 35.24 -29.71 23.38
C LYS A 152 34.42 -29.26 22.21
N PHE A 153 33.10 -29.06 22.42
CA PHE A 153 32.22 -28.52 21.38
C PHE A 153 32.66 -27.12 20.92
N LEU A 154 33.07 -26.26 21.87
CA LEU A 154 33.57 -24.92 21.55
C LEU A 154 34.91 -24.95 20.79
N ILE A 155 35.82 -25.87 21.15
CA ILE A 155 37.10 -26.04 20.46
C ILE A 155 36.89 -26.52 19.02
N GLU A 156 36.01 -27.51 18.82
CA GLU A 156 35.68 -28.02 17.48
C GLU A 156 34.99 -26.98 16.58
N ASN A 157 34.41 -25.93 17.15
CA ASN A 157 33.67 -24.90 16.45
C ASN A 157 34.22 -23.48 16.69
N VAL A 158 35.53 -23.35 16.93
CA VAL A 158 36.14 -22.07 17.34
C VAL A 158 35.97 -20.93 16.32
N GLU A 159 35.84 -21.28 15.06
CA GLU A 159 35.60 -20.27 13.98
C GLU A 159 34.17 -19.76 13.90
N ASN A 160 33.25 -20.35 14.67
CA ASN A 160 31.80 -20.01 14.60
C ASN A 160 31.37 -19.24 15.85
N GLU A 161 30.45 -18.31 15.68
CA GLU A 161 29.77 -17.68 16.81
C GLU A 161 28.69 -18.63 17.36
N ILE A 162 28.88 -19.13 18.56
CA ILE A 162 28.00 -20.14 19.16
C ILE A 162 27.06 -19.51 20.18
N LEU A 163 25.76 -19.69 19.94
CA LEU A 163 24.72 -19.28 20.88
C LEU A 163 24.77 -20.13 22.16
N SER A 164 24.57 -19.49 23.30
CA SER A 164 24.46 -20.18 24.59
C SER A 164 23.38 -21.27 24.60
N THR A 165 22.27 -21.05 23.89
CA THR A 165 21.18 -22.03 23.72
C THR A 165 21.60 -23.23 22.89
N ASP A 166 22.36 -23.01 21.83
CA ASP A 166 22.81 -24.06 20.92
C ASP A 166 23.89 -24.90 21.59
N LEU A 167 24.82 -24.26 22.31
CA LEU A 167 25.78 -24.95 23.12
C LEU A 167 25.10 -25.84 24.18
N GLN A 168 24.06 -25.33 24.83
CA GLN A 168 23.31 -26.14 25.82
C GLN A 168 22.64 -27.35 25.15
N MET A 169 22.09 -27.18 23.97
CA MET A 169 21.39 -28.25 23.24
C MET A 169 22.36 -29.28 22.67
N PHE A 170 23.41 -28.85 21.98
CA PHE A 170 24.34 -29.77 21.30
C PHE A 170 25.33 -30.45 22.25
N ALA A 171 25.78 -29.75 23.28
CA ALA A 171 26.67 -30.37 24.31
C ALA A 171 25.89 -31.04 25.45
N ASP A 172 24.54 -31.02 25.44
CA ASP A 172 23.68 -31.54 26.53
C ASP A 172 24.08 -31.02 27.91
N VAL A 173 24.15 -29.68 28.03
CA VAL A 173 24.53 -28.98 29.25
C VAL A 173 23.50 -27.95 29.68
N THR A 174 23.52 -27.57 30.95
CA THR A 174 22.63 -26.54 31.47
C THR A 174 23.32 -25.19 31.58
N ASN A 175 22.53 -24.10 31.66
CA ASN A 175 23.06 -22.74 31.86
C ASN A 175 23.93 -22.64 33.15
N ALA A 176 23.68 -23.46 34.19
CA ALA A 176 24.48 -23.50 35.40
C ALA A 176 25.92 -23.99 35.13
N VAL A 177 26.09 -24.90 34.17
CA VAL A 177 27.43 -25.39 33.75
C VAL A 177 28.20 -24.27 33.05
N LEU A 178 27.51 -23.50 32.14
CA LEU A 178 28.11 -22.36 31.43
C LEU A 178 28.56 -21.28 32.41
N LYS A 179 27.70 -20.89 33.35
CA LYS A 179 28.05 -19.91 34.41
C LYS A 179 29.22 -20.35 35.25
N THR A 180 29.37 -21.66 35.49
CA THR A 180 30.51 -22.20 36.24
C THR A 180 31.79 -22.15 35.42
N LEU A 181 31.73 -22.44 34.11
CA LEU A 181 32.87 -22.31 33.19
C LEU A 181 33.30 -20.84 33.05
N GLU A 182 32.35 -19.91 32.96
CA GLU A 182 32.60 -18.48 32.94
C GLU A 182 33.29 -18.00 34.24
N LYS A 183 32.74 -18.39 35.40
CA LYS A 183 33.36 -18.10 36.72
C LYS A 183 34.77 -18.62 36.84
N ASN A 184 35.05 -19.75 36.22
CA ASN A 184 36.37 -20.39 36.25
C ASN A 184 37.32 -19.87 35.16
N GLY A 185 36.89 -18.90 34.34
CA GLY A 185 37.69 -18.25 33.32
C GLY A 185 38.02 -19.13 32.10
N TYR A 186 37.16 -20.07 31.71
CA TYR A 186 37.32 -20.89 30.52
C TYR A 186 36.52 -20.34 29.33
N ILE A 187 35.40 -19.65 29.63
CA ILE A 187 34.54 -19.04 28.63
C ILE A 187 34.13 -17.63 29.08
N GLU A 188 33.72 -16.84 28.11
CA GLU A 188 33.05 -15.56 28.31
C GLU A 188 31.69 -15.63 27.64
N ILE A 189 30.64 -15.15 28.32
CA ILE A 189 29.29 -15.04 27.79
C ILE A 189 29.04 -13.58 27.45
N VAL A 190 28.99 -13.27 26.15
CA VAL A 190 28.79 -11.91 25.65
C VAL A 190 27.37 -11.76 25.13
N GLU A 191 26.65 -10.82 25.67
CA GLU A 191 25.33 -10.44 25.15
C GLU A 191 25.49 -9.59 23.89
N LYS A 192 25.08 -10.12 22.73
CA LYS A 192 25.11 -9.41 21.45
C LYS A 192 23.71 -9.16 20.93
N GLU A 193 23.56 -8.02 20.27
CA GLU A 193 22.34 -7.70 19.53
C GLU A 193 22.20 -8.62 18.31
N VAL A 194 21.02 -9.22 18.14
CA VAL A 194 20.72 -10.15 17.04
C VAL A 194 19.50 -9.64 16.27
N GLU A 195 19.65 -9.47 14.98
CA GLU A 195 18.55 -9.06 14.12
C GLU A 195 17.51 -10.17 13.94
N ARG A 196 16.23 -9.80 14.01
CA ARG A 196 15.12 -10.67 13.62
C ARG A 196 15.04 -10.68 12.09
N ASN A 197 15.72 -11.65 11.49
CA ASN A 197 15.77 -11.75 10.04
C ASN A 197 14.57 -12.54 9.52
N PRO A 198 13.70 -11.95 8.67
CA PRO A 198 12.57 -12.65 8.07
C PRO A 198 12.97 -13.72 7.04
N PHE A 199 14.25 -13.83 6.64
CA PHE A 199 14.74 -14.66 5.54
C PHE A 199 15.60 -15.87 5.96
N ILE A 200 15.81 -16.12 7.25
CA ILE A 200 16.75 -17.09 7.86
C ILE A 200 16.74 -18.52 7.26
N HIS A 201 15.75 -18.90 6.47
CA HIS A 201 15.62 -20.28 5.98
C HIS A 201 15.63 -20.41 4.45
N LYS A 202 16.06 -19.37 3.71
CA LYS A 202 16.05 -19.40 2.25
C LYS A 202 17.47 -19.50 1.70
N VAL A 203 17.80 -20.64 1.11
CA VAL A 203 18.96 -20.76 0.22
C VAL A 203 18.51 -20.24 -1.15
N ILE A 204 19.02 -19.08 -1.58
CA ILE A 204 18.66 -18.45 -2.82
C ILE A 204 19.87 -18.50 -3.76
N GLU A 205 19.73 -19.18 -4.90
CA GLU A 205 20.76 -19.22 -5.93
C GLU A 205 20.93 -17.83 -6.58
N LYS A 206 22.18 -17.42 -6.80
CA LYS A 206 22.48 -16.14 -7.47
C LYS A 206 22.01 -16.18 -8.93
N SER A 207 21.20 -15.20 -9.31
CA SER A 207 20.75 -15.02 -10.69
C SER A 207 21.69 -14.08 -11.47
N GLN A 208 21.80 -14.33 -12.80
CA GLN A 208 22.58 -13.49 -13.71
C GLN A 208 21.69 -12.44 -14.39
N ASN A 209 22.32 -11.42 -14.95
CA ASN A 209 21.67 -10.37 -15.72
C ASN A 209 21.09 -10.93 -17.02
N LEU A 210 19.81 -10.64 -17.28
CA LEU A 210 19.18 -10.95 -18.55
C LEU A 210 19.59 -9.91 -19.60
N VAL A 211 19.68 -10.31 -20.86
CA VAL A 211 19.96 -9.39 -21.97
C VAL A 211 18.74 -8.52 -22.21
N LEU A 212 18.91 -7.19 -22.13
CA LEU A 212 17.85 -6.24 -22.45
C LEU A 212 17.60 -6.19 -23.96
N ASN A 213 16.33 -6.11 -24.36
CA ASN A 213 15.98 -5.77 -25.73
C ASN A 213 16.16 -4.28 -26.01
N SER A 214 16.00 -3.84 -27.26
CA SER A 214 16.25 -2.43 -27.65
C SER A 214 15.37 -1.43 -26.89
N GLU A 215 14.07 -1.73 -26.69
CA GLU A 215 13.16 -0.83 -25.96
C GLU A 215 13.53 -0.75 -24.46
N GLN A 216 13.91 -1.87 -23.87
CA GLN A 216 14.37 -1.95 -22.48
C GLN A 216 15.70 -1.22 -22.29
N GLN A 217 16.63 -1.36 -23.25
CA GLN A 217 17.93 -0.68 -23.20
C GLN A 217 17.75 0.83 -23.31
N ASP A 218 16.94 1.30 -24.26
CA ASP A 218 16.66 2.74 -24.43
C ASP A 218 16.03 3.34 -23.15
N ALA A 219 15.05 2.65 -22.57
CA ALA A 219 14.45 3.08 -21.31
C ALA A 219 15.44 3.09 -20.14
N PHE A 220 16.29 2.07 -20.05
CA PHE A 220 17.35 2.01 -19.05
C PHE A 220 18.34 3.16 -19.21
N ASP A 221 18.84 3.40 -20.44
CA ASP A 221 19.87 4.42 -20.71
C ASP A 221 19.36 5.82 -20.34
N LYS A 222 18.10 6.15 -20.65
CA LYS A 222 17.49 7.44 -20.32
C LYS A 222 17.38 7.66 -18.82
N ILE A 223 16.85 6.68 -18.09
CA ILE A 223 16.71 6.79 -16.62
C ILE A 223 18.10 6.82 -15.96
N ASN A 224 19.02 6.00 -16.46
CA ASN A 224 20.38 5.93 -15.94
C ASN A 224 21.14 7.25 -16.16
N ALA A 225 20.88 7.99 -17.23
CA ALA A 225 21.48 9.31 -17.44
C ALA A 225 21.11 10.27 -16.29
N SER A 226 19.83 10.39 -15.92
CA SER A 226 19.40 11.23 -14.79
C SER A 226 20.01 10.75 -13.45
N LEU A 227 20.15 9.43 -13.27
CA LEU A 227 20.81 8.86 -12.09
C LEU A 227 22.31 9.24 -12.01
N GLN A 228 23.03 9.18 -13.13
CA GLN A 228 24.45 9.48 -13.21
C GLN A 228 24.74 10.99 -13.01
N PHE A 229 23.88 11.85 -13.57
CA PHE A 229 24.04 13.30 -13.49
C PHE A 229 23.42 13.92 -12.22
N ASN A 230 22.75 13.14 -11.38
CA ASN A 230 21.99 13.62 -10.20
C ASN A 230 20.92 14.65 -10.59
N GLU A 231 20.13 14.32 -11.59
CA GLU A 231 19.04 15.15 -12.08
C GLU A 231 17.68 14.58 -11.62
N TYR A 232 16.78 15.48 -11.27
CA TYR A 232 15.42 15.11 -10.98
C TYR A 232 14.62 15.03 -12.28
N ASP A 233 14.21 13.82 -12.62
CA ASP A 233 13.23 13.55 -13.67
C ASP A 233 12.19 12.55 -13.19
N GLU A 234 10.98 12.68 -13.69
CA GLU A 234 9.93 11.69 -13.49
C GLU A 234 9.67 10.92 -14.78
N PHE A 235 9.80 9.61 -14.69
CA PHE A 235 9.58 8.69 -15.80
C PHE A 235 8.31 7.88 -15.61
N LEU A 236 7.49 7.78 -16.67
CA LEU A 236 6.45 6.75 -16.75
C LEU A 236 6.97 5.61 -17.63
N LEU A 237 7.34 4.50 -17.01
CA LEU A 237 7.69 3.26 -17.70
C LEU A 237 6.42 2.46 -18.01
N PHE A 238 5.82 2.75 -19.15
CA PHE A 238 4.61 2.11 -19.65
C PHE A 238 4.97 0.86 -20.47
N GLY A 239 4.68 -0.31 -19.94
CA GLY A 239 5.04 -1.55 -20.62
C GLY A 239 3.98 -2.63 -20.45
N VAL A 240 3.66 -3.34 -21.54
CA VAL A 240 2.71 -4.46 -21.49
C VAL A 240 3.05 -5.47 -20.40
N THR A 241 2.06 -6.23 -19.95
CA THR A 241 2.29 -7.28 -18.94
C THR A 241 3.35 -8.27 -19.43
N GLY A 242 4.41 -8.45 -18.64
CA GLY A 242 5.54 -9.32 -19.01
C GLY A 242 6.57 -8.66 -19.94
N SER A 243 6.57 -7.34 -20.09
CA SER A 243 7.57 -6.58 -20.87
C SER A 243 8.96 -6.53 -20.23
N GLY A 244 9.14 -7.05 -19.00
CA GLY A 244 10.44 -7.08 -18.33
C GLY A 244 10.78 -5.82 -17.55
N LYS A 245 9.82 -4.97 -17.17
CA LYS A 245 10.04 -3.78 -16.31
C LYS A 245 10.93 -4.06 -15.11
N THR A 246 10.70 -5.18 -14.44
CA THR A 246 11.46 -5.57 -13.23
C THR A 246 12.96 -5.72 -13.51
N GLU A 247 13.38 -6.20 -14.70
CA GLU A 247 14.79 -6.28 -15.04
C GLU A 247 15.41 -4.88 -15.19
N ILE A 248 14.68 -3.92 -15.75
CA ILE A 248 15.13 -2.52 -15.82
C ILE A 248 15.32 -1.97 -14.40
N TYR A 249 14.36 -2.22 -13.49
CA TYR A 249 14.49 -1.78 -12.09
C TYR A 249 15.74 -2.37 -11.42
N ILE A 250 15.99 -3.66 -11.60
CA ILE A 250 17.16 -4.34 -11.03
C ILE A 250 18.44 -3.70 -11.57
N ARG A 251 18.54 -3.43 -12.88
CA ARG A 251 19.70 -2.80 -13.48
C ARG A 251 19.93 -1.36 -12.98
N LEU A 252 18.85 -0.58 -12.84
CA LEU A 252 18.96 0.78 -12.27
C LEU A 252 19.42 0.76 -10.81
N ILE A 253 18.94 -0.19 -10.01
CA ILE A 253 19.40 -0.38 -8.64
C ILE A 253 20.88 -0.81 -8.61
N GLU A 254 21.34 -1.67 -9.52
CA GLU A 254 22.76 -2.03 -9.65
C GLU A 254 23.63 -0.78 -9.92
N GLU A 255 23.19 0.11 -10.82
CA GLU A 255 23.91 1.36 -11.11
C GLU A 255 23.89 2.32 -9.91
N ALA A 256 22.74 2.46 -9.21
CA ALA A 256 22.67 3.26 -7.99
C ALA A 256 23.66 2.76 -6.93
N LEU A 257 23.75 1.43 -6.73
CA LEU A 257 24.73 0.83 -5.81
C LEU A 257 26.19 1.10 -6.21
N LYS A 258 26.53 1.06 -7.50
CA LYS A 258 27.88 1.39 -8.00
C LYS A 258 28.26 2.85 -7.71
N LEU A 259 27.25 3.74 -7.70
CA LEU A 259 27.42 5.15 -7.33
C LEU A 259 27.40 5.39 -5.80
N GLY A 260 27.30 4.33 -4.98
CA GLY A 260 27.20 4.43 -3.54
C GLY A 260 25.86 4.99 -3.03
N LYS A 261 24.81 4.92 -3.86
CA LYS A 261 23.49 5.47 -3.56
C LYS A 261 22.50 4.39 -3.13
N ASP A 262 21.53 4.82 -2.34
CA ASP A 262 20.44 4.00 -1.83
C ASP A 262 19.23 4.07 -2.77
N SER A 263 18.45 2.98 -2.82
CA SER A 263 17.26 2.90 -3.67
C SER A 263 16.03 2.53 -2.86
N ILE A 264 14.91 3.19 -3.13
CA ILE A 264 13.58 2.83 -2.60
C ILE A 264 12.74 2.27 -3.73
N MET A 265 12.34 1.00 -3.60
CA MET A 265 11.40 0.36 -4.51
C MET A 265 10.10 0.07 -3.80
N GLN A 266 9.03 0.68 -4.28
CA GLN A 266 7.68 0.43 -3.79
C GLN A 266 6.96 -0.56 -4.69
N VAL A 267 6.28 -1.51 -4.06
CA VAL A 267 5.38 -2.47 -4.73
C VAL A 267 4.05 -2.50 -3.98
N PRO A 268 2.91 -2.76 -4.65
CA PRO A 268 1.65 -2.94 -3.95
C PRO A 268 1.76 -4.05 -2.90
N GLU A 269 1.14 -3.87 -1.74
CA GLU A 269 1.27 -4.80 -0.61
C GLU A 269 0.92 -6.25 -0.98
N ILE A 270 -0.09 -6.43 -1.84
CA ILE A 270 -0.50 -7.74 -2.36
C ILE A 270 0.54 -8.33 -3.31
N SER A 271 1.29 -7.49 -4.02
CA SER A 271 2.34 -7.90 -4.96
C SER A 271 3.70 -8.13 -4.30
N LEU A 272 3.84 -7.74 -3.03
CA LEU A 272 5.04 -8.02 -2.24
C LEU A 272 5.04 -9.48 -1.77
N THR A 273 5.18 -10.36 -2.72
CA THR A 273 5.22 -11.81 -2.50
C THR A 273 6.65 -12.27 -2.26
N PRO A 274 6.84 -13.42 -1.61
CA PRO A 274 8.18 -14.03 -1.49
C PRO A 274 8.88 -14.12 -2.84
N GLN A 275 8.17 -14.47 -3.91
CA GLN A 275 8.72 -14.57 -5.27
C GLN A 275 9.26 -13.23 -5.79
N THR A 276 8.58 -12.11 -5.49
CA THR A 276 9.08 -10.78 -5.87
C THR A 276 10.34 -10.45 -5.08
N VAL A 277 10.34 -10.67 -3.77
CA VAL A 277 11.50 -10.43 -2.90
C VAL A 277 12.67 -11.33 -3.29
N ASP A 278 12.43 -12.62 -3.55
CA ASP A 278 13.44 -13.60 -3.93
C ASP A 278 14.21 -13.22 -5.21
N ARG A 279 13.57 -12.54 -6.17
CA ARG A 279 14.24 -11.99 -7.36
C ARG A 279 15.31 -10.96 -7.01
N PHE A 280 15.06 -10.11 -6.03
CA PHE A 280 16.04 -9.12 -5.58
C PHE A 280 17.09 -9.75 -4.68
N LEU A 281 16.69 -10.65 -3.78
CA LEU A 281 17.62 -11.38 -2.92
C LEU A 281 18.61 -12.21 -3.74
N SER A 282 18.16 -12.87 -4.83
CA SER A 282 19.00 -13.65 -5.73
C SER A 282 20.02 -12.81 -6.49
N ARG A 283 19.76 -11.51 -6.63
CA ARG A 283 20.65 -10.59 -7.37
C ARG A 283 21.62 -9.86 -6.46
N PHE A 284 21.13 -9.33 -5.34
CA PHE A 284 21.90 -8.39 -4.52
C PHE A 284 22.43 -8.96 -3.22
N GLY A 285 21.91 -10.13 -2.79
CA GLY A 285 22.17 -10.68 -1.46
C GLY A 285 21.29 -10.05 -0.38
N GLU A 286 21.18 -10.76 0.73
CA GLU A 286 20.32 -10.39 1.84
C GLU A 286 20.86 -9.18 2.62
N GLU A 287 22.18 -9.07 2.73
CA GLU A 287 22.87 -8.03 3.48
C GLU A 287 22.53 -6.62 2.99
N LYS A 288 22.31 -6.44 1.67
CA LYS A 288 22.04 -5.13 1.04
C LYS A 288 20.57 -4.74 1.01
N ILE A 289 19.67 -5.66 1.34
CA ILE A 289 18.23 -5.47 1.20
C ILE A 289 17.57 -5.34 2.55
N ALA A 290 16.66 -4.39 2.67
CA ALA A 290 15.65 -4.32 3.74
C ALA A 290 14.25 -4.37 3.15
N VAL A 291 13.34 -5.12 3.81
CA VAL A 291 11.95 -5.27 3.39
C VAL A 291 11.01 -4.68 4.43
N LEU A 292 10.08 -3.82 3.98
CA LEU A 292 9.13 -3.10 4.87
C LEU A 292 7.68 -3.32 4.42
N HIS A 293 6.92 -4.16 5.15
CA HIS A 293 5.50 -4.39 4.90
C HIS A 293 4.73 -4.74 6.18
N SER A 294 3.39 -4.69 6.12
CA SER A 294 2.50 -4.86 7.28
C SER A 294 2.47 -6.30 7.83
N LYS A 295 2.82 -7.31 7.02
CA LYS A 295 2.85 -8.73 7.45
C LYS A 295 4.03 -9.07 8.37
N LEU A 296 5.09 -8.24 8.36
CA LEU A 296 6.19 -8.37 9.32
C LEU A 296 5.69 -8.00 10.73
N SER A 297 6.20 -8.72 11.73
CA SER A 297 6.00 -8.33 13.13
C SER A 297 6.59 -6.94 13.40
N VAL A 298 6.15 -6.31 14.48
CA VAL A 298 6.67 -4.97 14.84
C VAL A 298 8.18 -5.03 15.09
N GLY A 299 8.69 -6.13 15.67
CA GLY A 299 10.11 -6.35 15.90
C GLY A 299 10.91 -6.48 14.62
N GLU A 300 10.46 -7.33 13.68
CA GLU A 300 11.11 -7.48 12.39
C GLU A 300 11.15 -6.14 11.63
N ARG A 301 10.06 -5.38 11.62
CA ARG A 301 10.03 -4.04 10.98
C ARG A 301 10.99 -3.05 11.65
N TYR A 302 11.13 -3.12 12.98
CA TYR A 302 12.06 -2.29 13.72
C TYR A 302 13.51 -2.62 13.36
N ASP A 303 13.86 -3.90 13.29
CA ASP A 303 15.21 -4.35 12.96
C ASP A 303 15.55 -3.99 11.50
N GLN A 304 14.61 -4.16 10.54
CA GLN A 304 14.79 -3.72 9.16
C GLN A 304 14.96 -2.19 9.06
N TRP A 305 14.21 -1.43 9.85
CA TRP A 305 14.35 0.02 9.90
C TRP A 305 15.75 0.44 10.39
N LYS A 306 16.24 -0.18 11.47
CA LYS A 306 17.59 0.07 11.98
C LYS A 306 18.68 -0.30 10.99
N LYS A 307 18.51 -1.42 10.27
CA LYS A 307 19.43 -1.85 9.21
C LYS A 307 19.57 -0.77 8.12
N ILE A 308 18.47 -0.12 7.74
CA ILE A 308 18.49 0.99 6.78
C ILE A 308 19.16 2.22 7.43
N GLU A 309 18.79 2.56 8.67
CA GLU A 309 19.31 3.74 9.39
C GLU A 309 20.82 3.67 9.62
N ARG A 310 21.38 2.47 9.86
CA ARG A 310 22.84 2.24 9.97
C ARG A 310 23.55 2.30 8.61
N GLY A 311 22.80 2.23 7.50
CA GLY A 311 23.35 2.17 6.14
C GLY A 311 23.82 0.79 5.72
N ASP A 312 23.49 -0.27 6.49
CA ASP A 312 23.80 -1.67 6.17
C ASP A 312 22.96 -2.12 4.96
N ALA A 313 21.68 -1.76 4.91
CA ALA A 313 20.84 -1.97 3.74
C ALA A 313 20.83 -0.74 2.84
N LYS A 314 21.12 -0.96 1.56
CA LYS A 314 21.15 0.05 0.49
C LYS A 314 19.94 0.00 -0.43
N ILE A 315 19.16 -1.07 -0.35
CA ILE A 315 17.97 -1.29 -1.16
C ILE A 315 16.79 -1.51 -0.21
N VAL A 316 15.81 -0.64 -0.29
CA VAL A 316 14.57 -0.75 0.47
C VAL A 316 13.46 -1.22 -0.46
N ILE A 317 12.87 -2.37 -0.17
CA ILE A 317 11.71 -2.89 -0.92
C ILE A 317 10.52 -2.89 0.04
N GLY A 318 9.40 -2.31 -0.38
CA GLY A 318 8.26 -2.31 0.51
C GLY A 318 6.97 -1.77 -0.06
N ALA A 319 5.94 -1.80 0.78
CA ALA A 319 4.65 -1.21 0.48
C ALA A 319 4.71 0.34 0.62
N ARG A 320 3.57 0.98 0.46
CA ARG A 320 3.42 2.45 0.53
C ARG A 320 4.27 3.15 1.60
N SER A 321 4.34 2.60 2.81
CA SER A 321 5.07 3.23 3.92
C SER A 321 6.60 3.17 3.79
N ALA A 322 7.14 2.36 2.88
CA ALA A 322 8.57 2.28 2.64
C ALA A 322 9.17 3.59 2.12
N ILE A 323 8.35 4.51 1.58
CA ILE A 323 8.78 5.84 1.15
C ILE A 323 9.39 6.68 2.29
N PHE A 324 9.07 6.36 3.54
CA PHE A 324 9.61 7.05 4.72
C PHE A 324 10.84 6.37 5.32
N ALA A 325 11.37 5.35 4.66
CA ALA A 325 12.55 4.64 5.13
C ALA A 325 13.73 5.60 5.36
N PRO A 326 14.54 5.40 6.41
CA PRO A 326 15.63 6.31 6.78
C PRO A 326 16.90 6.05 5.94
N VAL A 327 16.76 6.06 4.62
CA VAL A 327 17.89 5.94 3.70
C VAL A 327 18.82 7.13 3.86
N GLN A 328 20.13 6.92 3.73
CA GLN A 328 21.13 7.95 4.00
C GLN A 328 21.55 8.73 2.75
N ASN A 329 21.62 8.05 1.62
CA ASN A 329 22.06 8.63 0.36
C ASN A 329 21.11 8.23 -0.77
N LEU A 330 19.89 8.78 -0.73
CA LEU A 330 18.85 8.47 -1.72
C LEU A 330 19.36 8.80 -3.15
N GLY A 331 19.24 7.85 -4.06
CA GLY A 331 19.62 8.00 -5.47
C GLY A 331 18.54 7.61 -6.46
N LEU A 332 17.58 6.77 -6.05
CA LEU A 332 16.56 6.25 -6.97
C LEU A 332 15.28 5.92 -6.23
N ILE A 333 14.14 6.33 -6.78
CA ILE A 333 12.82 5.93 -6.32
C ILE A 333 12.07 5.22 -7.44
N ILE A 334 11.59 4.00 -7.18
CA ILE A 334 10.78 3.21 -8.13
C ILE A 334 9.45 2.90 -7.49
N ILE A 335 8.35 3.09 -8.23
CA ILE A 335 7.00 2.70 -7.86
C ILE A 335 6.46 1.77 -8.94
N ASP A 336 6.41 0.48 -8.65
CA ASP A 336 5.84 -0.51 -9.57
C ASP A 336 4.32 -0.57 -9.43
N GLU A 337 3.61 -0.90 -10.52
CA GLU A 337 2.14 -0.88 -10.59
C GLU A 337 1.56 0.43 -10.01
N GLU A 338 2.07 1.58 -10.48
CA GLU A 338 1.81 2.93 -9.92
C GLU A 338 0.32 3.31 -9.87
N HIS A 339 -0.51 2.66 -10.69
CA HIS A 339 -1.96 2.84 -10.74
C HIS A 339 -2.69 2.21 -9.52
N ASP A 340 -1.98 1.45 -8.67
CA ASP A 340 -2.62 0.74 -7.55
C ASP A 340 -3.13 1.69 -6.48
N ASP A 341 -4.41 1.55 -6.11
CA ASP A 341 -5.07 2.36 -5.06
C ASP A 341 -4.34 2.30 -3.70
N SER A 342 -3.55 1.23 -3.43
CA SER A 342 -2.86 1.06 -2.15
C SER A 342 -1.77 2.10 -1.89
N TYR A 343 -1.31 2.82 -2.91
CA TYR A 343 -0.36 3.93 -2.76
C TYR A 343 -0.99 5.20 -2.17
N LYS A 344 -2.32 5.27 -2.09
CA LYS A 344 -3.04 6.31 -1.36
C LYS A 344 -3.43 5.79 0.03
N SER A 345 -3.15 6.56 1.08
CA SER A 345 -3.55 6.21 2.44
C SER A 345 -5.03 6.51 2.70
N GLU A 346 -5.77 5.54 3.23
CA GLU A 346 -7.15 5.74 3.67
C GLU A 346 -7.26 6.29 5.10
N MET A 347 -6.18 6.18 5.89
CA MET A 347 -6.09 6.72 7.26
C MET A 347 -5.26 8.01 7.28
N SER A 348 -5.50 8.84 8.31
CA SER A 348 -4.68 10.05 8.52
C SER A 348 -3.23 9.68 8.90
N PRO A 349 -2.25 10.33 8.25
CA PRO A 349 -2.33 11.23 7.10
C PRO A 349 -2.77 10.50 5.82
N ARG A 350 -3.71 11.12 5.06
CA ARG A 350 -4.23 10.55 3.81
C ARG A 350 -3.33 10.91 2.63
N TYR A 351 -2.07 10.53 2.72
CA TYR A 351 -1.05 10.86 1.73
C TYR A 351 -1.06 9.95 0.50
N SER A 352 -0.50 10.45 -0.59
CA SER A 352 -0.15 9.69 -1.78
C SER A 352 1.34 9.40 -1.80
N ALA A 353 1.74 8.14 -1.90
CA ALA A 353 3.15 7.79 -2.01
C ALA A 353 3.78 8.34 -3.29
N LYS A 354 3.02 8.46 -4.39
CA LYS A 354 3.48 9.09 -5.63
C LYS A 354 3.84 10.57 -5.42
N GLU A 355 2.97 11.35 -4.76
CA GLU A 355 3.25 12.76 -4.48
C GLU A 355 4.46 12.93 -3.54
N ILE A 356 4.64 12.01 -2.57
CA ILE A 356 5.81 12.04 -1.69
C ILE A 356 7.09 11.65 -2.46
N ALA A 357 7.01 10.67 -3.35
CA ALA A 357 8.14 10.30 -4.20
C ALA A 357 8.59 11.47 -5.09
N SER A 358 7.63 12.20 -5.70
CA SER A 358 7.92 13.41 -6.45
C SER A 358 8.55 14.52 -5.58
N TYR A 359 8.07 14.66 -4.33
CA TYR A 359 8.64 15.63 -3.39
C TYR A 359 10.10 15.27 -3.03
N LEU A 360 10.35 14.02 -2.65
CA LEU A 360 11.70 13.54 -2.30
C LEU A 360 12.63 13.54 -3.52
N GLY A 361 12.13 13.15 -4.69
CA GLY A 361 12.88 13.21 -5.94
C GLY A 361 13.40 14.62 -6.22
N LYS A 362 12.54 15.64 -6.09
CA LYS A 362 12.92 17.06 -6.22
C LYS A 362 13.90 17.51 -5.16
N GLN A 363 13.68 17.11 -3.91
CA GLN A 363 14.51 17.52 -2.77
C GLN A 363 15.93 16.97 -2.88
N HIS A 364 16.09 15.73 -3.35
CA HIS A 364 17.37 15.05 -3.43
C HIS A 364 17.99 15.06 -4.86
N ASN A 365 17.32 15.69 -5.84
CA ASN A 365 17.72 15.67 -7.27
C ASN A 365 17.95 14.25 -7.79
N VAL A 366 16.94 13.39 -7.66
CA VAL A 366 17.04 11.98 -8.07
C VAL A 366 15.85 11.55 -8.93
N PRO A 367 16.06 10.61 -9.87
CA PRO A 367 14.99 10.13 -10.74
C PRO A 367 13.92 9.35 -9.96
N VAL A 368 12.67 9.54 -10.41
CA VAL A 368 11.49 8.82 -9.95
C VAL A 368 10.88 8.03 -11.10
N VAL A 369 10.82 6.72 -10.96
CA VAL A 369 10.30 5.81 -11.99
C VAL A 369 8.95 5.26 -11.57
N LEU A 370 7.91 5.57 -12.36
CA LEU A 370 6.56 5.07 -12.19
C LEU A 370 6.29 3.98 -13.23
N GLY A 371 6.17 2.73 -12.80
CA GLY A 371 5.99 1.61 -13.71
C GLY A 371 4.57 1.08 -13.73
N SER A 372 4.01 0.85 -14.90
CA SER A 372 2.68 0.24 -15.06
C SER A 372 2.48 -0.40 -16.43
N ALA A 373 1.59 -1.41 -16.48
CA ALA A 373 1.03 -1.92 -17.74
C ALA A 373 -0.28 -1.20 -18.12
N THR A 374 -0.91 -0.58 -17.15
CA THR A 374 -2.19 0.14 -17.27
C THR A 374 -2.12 1.40 -16.41
N PRO A 375 -1.36 2.43 -16.83
CA PRO A 375 -1.12 3.62 -16.03
C PRO A 375 -2.39 4.28 -15.51
N ASP A 376 -2.27 4.99 -14.37
CA ASP A 376 -3.30 5.93 -13.93
C ASP A 376 -3.49 7.02 -14.98
N MET A 377 -4.74 7.39 -15.27
CA MET A 377 -5.09 8.38 -16.28
C MET A 377 -4.39 9.73 -16.07
N THR A 378 -4.20 10.13 -14.82
CA THR A 378 -3.50 11.37 -14.48
C THR A 378 -2.00 11.27 -14.78
N THR A 379 -1.38 10.16 -14.39
CA THR A 379 0.05 9.90 -14.65
C THR A 379 0.34 9.85 -16.15
N TYR A 380 -0.50 9.15 -16.92
CA TYR A 380 -0.33 9.07 -18.37
C TYR A 380 -0.59 10.42 -19.05
N HIS A 381 -1.61 11.16 -18.60
CA HIS A 381 -1.88 12.51 -19.10
C HIS A 381 -0.71 13.46 -18.87
N ASP A 382 -0.09 13.41 -17.70
CA ASP A 382 1.10 14.21 -17.39
C ASP A 382 2.28 13.82 -18.28
N ALA A 383 2.44 12.51 -18.58
CA ALA A 383 3.53 12.03 -19.43
C ALA A 383 3.38 12.48 -20.89
N ILE A 384 2.20 12.33 -21.50
CA ILE A 384 2.01 12.77 -22.89
C ILE A 384 2.04 14.30 -23.05
N ASN A 385 1.82 15.07 -21.97
CA ASN A 385 1.93 16.53 -21.98
C ASN A 385 3.33 17.02 -21.53
N GLY A 386 4.31 16.15 -21.43
CA GLY A 386 5.72 16.50 -21.19
C GLY A 386 6.05 16.90 -19.74
N LYS A 387 5.16 16.64 -18.78
CA LYS A 387 5.48 16.83 -17.35
C LYS A 387 6.28 15.67 -16.77
N LYS A 388 6.22 14.51 -17.41
CA LYS A 388 6.99 13.30 -17.12
C LYS A 388 7.52 12.75 -18.45
N GLU A 389 8.62 12.03 -18.44
CA GLU A 389 9.08 11.35 -19.64
C GLU A 389 8.37 10.01 -19.82
N LEU A 390 7.78 9.80 -21.00
CA LEU A 390 7.10 8.56 -21.36
C LEU A 390 8.09 7.58 -21.98
N LEU A 391 8.26 6.40 -21.37
CA LEU A 391 9.09 5.30 -21.85
C LEU A 391 8.19 4.10 -22.12
N GLU A 392 8.13 3.65 -23.37
CA GLU A 392 7.20 2.61 -23.80
C GLU A 392 7.91 1.27 -24.07
N LEU A 393 7.37 0.18 -23.51
CA LEU A 393 7.78 -1.20 -23.76
C LEU A 393 6.62 -1.96 -24.40
N THR A 394 6.61 -2.04 -25.71
CA THR A 394 5.49 -2.55 -26.50
C THR A 394 5.49 -4.07 -26.62
N LYS A 395 6.61 -4.74 -26.37
CA LYS A 395 6.81 -6.19 -26.55
C LYS A 395 6.99 -6.91 -25.22
N ARG A 396 6.53 -8.17 -25.17
CA ARG A 396 6.86 -9.06 -24.06
C ARG A 396 8.32 -9.50 -24.12
N ALA A 397 8.96 -9.61 -22.95
CA ALA A 397 10.39 -9.96 -22.87
C ALA A 397 10.74 -11.34 -23.46
N ASN A 398 9.81 -12.30 -23.39
CA ASN A 398 9.97 -13.66 -23.93
C ASN A 398 9.36 -13.87 -25.32
N ASN A 399 9.01 -12.79 -26.01
CA ASN A 399 8.31 -12.82 -27.32
C ASN A 399 7.01 -13.64 -27.35
N ALA A 400 6.43 -13.98 -26.19
CA ALA A 400 5.16 -14.69 -26.11
C ALA A 400 4.01 -13.80 -26.63
N SER A 401 3.06 -14.40 -27.34
CA SER A 401 1.86 -13.69 -27.81
C SER A 401 0.97 -13.27 -26.63
N LEU A 402 0.20 -12.21 -26.83
CA LEU A 402 -0.87 -11.85 -25.92
C LEU A 402 -1.97 -12.93 -25.96
N PRO A 403 -2.71 -13.12 -24.83
CA PRO A 403 -3.81 -14.08 -24.82
C PRO A 403 -4.94 -13.66 -25.75
N ASP A 404 -5.67 -14.65 -26.28
CA ASP A 404 -6.91 -14.39 -27.02
C ASP A 404 -8.03 -14.06 -26.04
N ILE A 405 -8.71 -12.94 -26.25
CA ILE A 405 -9.78 -12.48 -25.36
C ILE A 405 -11.11 -12.50 -26.14
N GLU A 406 -12.08 -13.25 -25.62
CA GLU A 406 -13.43 -13.33 -26.15
C GLU A 406 -14.42 -12.70 -25.16
N ILE A 407 -15.34 -11.86 -25.67
CA ILE A 407 -16.41 -11.28 -24.89
C ILE A 407 -17.68 -12.10 -25.11
N VAL A 408 -18.29 -12.54 -24.01
CA VAL A 408 -19.57 -13.26 -24.02
C VAL A 408 -20.69 -12.37 -23.51
N ASP A 409 -21.72 -12.21 -24.34
CA ASP A 409 -22.91 -11.44 -23.98
C ASP A 409 -23.88 -12.28 -23.14
N LEU A 410 -23.96 -11.96 -21.84
CA LEU A 410 -24.85 -12.65 -20.90
C LEU A 410 -26.35 -12.40 -21.18
N ARG A 411 -26.70 -11.41 -21.98
CA ARG A 411 -28.09 -11.18 -22.41
C ARG A 411 -28.55 -12.32 -23.32
N HIS A 412 -27.72 -12.75 -24.26
CA HIS A 412 -27.99 -13.88 -25.15
C HIS A 412 -28.05 -15.21 -24.36
N GLU A 413 -27.13 -15.43 -23.43
CA GLU A 413 -27.15 -16.59 -22.54
C GLU A 413 -28.48 -16.68 -21.76
N LEU A 414 -28.94 -15.57 -21.20
CA LEU A 414 -30.21 -15.53 -20.48
C LEU A 414 -31.41 -15.79 -21.40
N ALA A 415 -31.41 -15.24 -22.61
CA ALA A 415 -32.46 -15.43 -23.60
C ALA A 415 -32.55 -16.90 -24.08
N SER A 416 -31.41 -17.58 -24.17
CA SER A 416 -31.35 -19.04 -24.50
C SER A 416 -31.66 -19.94 -23.30
N GLY A 417 -31.98 -19.35 -22.12
CA GLY A 417 -32.41 -20.11 -20.94
C GLY A 417 -31.29 -20.43 -19.94
N ASN A 418 -30.05 -20.01 -20.20
CA ASN A 418 -28.95 -20.19 -19.25
C ASN A 418 -29.07 -19.17 -18.09
N LYS A 419 -29.42 -19.64 -16.91
CA LYS A 419 -29.57 -18.83 -15.68
C LYS A 419 -28.39 -18.97 -14.73
N THR A 420 -27.36 -19.71 -15.12
CA THR A 420 -26.13 -19.92 -14.31
C THR A 420 -25.21 -18.70 -14.36
N MET A 421 -24.17 -18.71 -13.53
CA MET A 421 -23.13 -17.67 -13.55
C MET A 421 -22.08 -17.93 -14.65
N VAL A 422 -22.09 -19.10 -15.24
CA VAL A 422 -21.12 -19.57 -16.24
C VAL A 422 -21.83 -19.67 -17.57
N SER A 423 -21.35 -18.96 -18.59
CA SER A 423 -21.85 -19.06 -19.95
C SER A 423 -21.52 -20.43 -20.55
N GLN A 424 -22.25 -20.84 -21.59
CA GLN A 424 -21.98 -22.09 -22.31
C GLN A 424 -20.52 -22.10 -22.84
N LYS A 425 -20.09 -20.98 -23.44
CA LYS A 425 -18.71 -20.86 -23.93
C LYS A 425 -17.67 -21.09 -22.85
N LEU A 426 -17.83 -20.43 -21.68
CA LEU A 426 -16.87 -20.62 -20.57
C LEU A 426 -16.92 -22.04 -20.01
N HIS A 427 -18.10 -22.68 -19.98
CA HIS A 427 -18.25 -24.06 -19.57
C HIS A 427 -17.43 -24.99 -20.48
N ASP A 428 -17.59 -24.87 -21.82
CA ASP A 428 -16.90 -25.70 -22.80
C ASP A 428 -15.37 -25.53 -22.74
N GLU A 429 -14.90 -24.28 -22.54
CA GLU A 429 -13.49 -23.97 -22.38
C GLU A 429 -12.89 -24.56 -21.08
N ILE A 430 -13.66 -24.55 -19.97
CA ILE A 430 -13.24 -25.21 -18.72
C ILE A 430 -13.15 -26.74 -18.94
N GLU A 431 -14.15 -27.35 -19.58
CA GLU A 431 -14.15 -28.77 -19.86
C GLU A 431 -12.94 -29.17 -20.70
N GLU A 432 -12.63 -28.40 -21.75
CA GLU A 432 -11.45 -28.64 -22.60
C GLU A 432 -10.14 -28.50 -21.79
N ASN A 433 -10.05 -27.48 -20.92
CA ASN A 433 -8.89 -27.26 -20.07
C ASN A 433 -8.65 -28.43 -19.10
N LEU A 434 -9.72 -28.95 -18.48
CA LEU A 434 -9.67 -30.11 -17.60
C LEU A 434 -9.20 -31.37 -18.34
N LYS A 435 -9.73 -31.63 -19.56
CA LYS A 435 -9.28 -32.75 -20.43
C LYS A 435 -7.78 -32.64 -20.73
N ASN A 436 -7.28 -31.45 -20.94
CA ASN A 436 -5.88 -31.18 -21.25
C ASN A 436 -4.98 -31.05 -19.99
N LYS A 437 -5.51 -31.29 -18.78
CA LYS A 437 -4.82 -31.15 -17.48
C LYS A 437 -4.16 -29.77 -17.32
N LYS A 438 -4.87 -28.73 -17.77
CA LYS A 438 -4.47 -27.31 -17.63
C LYS A 438 -5.28 -26.61 -16.54
N GLN A 439 -4.68 -25.58 -15.98
CA GLN A 439 -5.29 -24.83 -14.89
C GLN A 439 -6.14 -23.68 -15.39
N THR A 440 -7.22 -23.40 -14.64
CA THR A 440 -8.16 -22.32 -14.91
C THR A 440 -8.23 -21.36 -13.73
N ILE A 441 -8.27 -20.05 -14.00
CA ILE A 441 -8.59 -19.02 -13.01
C ILE A 441 -9.97 -18.46 -13.30
N LEU A 442 -10.87 -18.49 -12.33
CA LEU A 442 -12.16 -17.83 -12.38
C LEU A 442 -12.14 -16.57 -11.50
N PHE A 443 -12.22 -15.43 -12.17
CA PHE A 443 -12.15 -14.13 -11.53
C PHE A 443 -13.55 -13.54 -11.32
N LEU A 444 -13.85 -13.18 -10.08
CA LEU A 444 -15.06 -12.44 -9.70
C LEU A 444 -14.68 -11.15 -8.98
N ASN A 445 -14.97 -10.01 -9.58
CA ASN A 445 -14.70 -8.73 -8.92
C ASN A 445 -15.74 -8.46 -7.84
N ARG A 446 -15.39 -8.72 -6.57
CA ARG A 446 -16.21 -8.42 -5.40
C ARG A 446 -15.62 -7.23 -4.65
N ARG A 447 -15.79 -6.01 -5.15
CA ARG A 447 -15.53 -4.80 -4.35
C ARG A 447 -16.85 -4.09 -4.04
N GLY A 448 -17.13 -3.93 -2.73
CA GLY A 448 -18.11 -2.99 -2.17
C GLY A 448 -19.54 -3.49 -2.07
N PHE A 449 -20.25 -2.90 -1.10
CA PHE A 449 -21.69 -3.02 -0.88
C PHE A 449 -22.53 -2.16 -1.85
N ALA A 450 -21.94 -1.66 -2.95
CA ALA A 450 -22.67 -0.83 -3.91
C ALA A 450 -23.70 -1.69 -4.62
N THR A 451 -24.93 -1.61 -4.15
CA THR A 451 -26.08 -2.20 -4.81
C THR A 451 -26.53 -1.28 -5.93
N PHE A 452 -26.25 -1.65 -7.14
CA PHE A 452 -26.89 -1.04 -8.31
C PHE A 452 -27.98 -1.97 -8.84
N ILE A 453 -28.91 -1.39 -9.57
CA ILE A 453 -29.89 -2.15 -10.32
C ILE A 453 -29.54 -2.15 -11.80
N MET A 454 -29.73 -3.30 -12.43
CA MET A 454 -29.47 -3.50 -13.85
C MET A 454 -30.62 -4.26 -14.51
N CYS A 455 -30.97 -3.85 -15.70
CA CYS A 455 -31.84 -4.62 -16.60
C CYS A 455 -31.03 -5.77 -17.20
N ARG A 456 -31.41 -7.01 -16.93
CA ARG A 456 -30.73 -8.17 -17.47
C ARG A 456 -31.06 -8.47 -18.93
N ASP A 457 -32.14 -7.85 -19.47
CA ASP A 457 -32.54 -8.04 -20.86
C ASP A 457 -31.66 -7.21 -21.82
N CYS A 458 -31.24 -5.98 -21.41
CA CYS A 458 -30.47 -5.08 -22.28
C CYS A 458 -29.19 -4.52 -21.66
N GLY A 459 -28.89 -4.83 -20.39
CA GLY A 459 -27.69 -4.33 -19.69
C GLY A 459 -27.83 -2.90 -19.13
N TYR A 460 -28.97 -2.22 -19.32
CA TYR A 460 -29.16 -0.85 -18.85
C TYR A 460 -28.93 -0.71 -17.35
N THR A 461 -28.16 0.30 -16.96
CA THR A 461 -27.98 0.74 -15.58
C THR A 461 -28.30 2.22 -15.44
N ALA A 462 -28.98 2.57 -14.33
CA ALA A 462 -29.37 3.97 -14.11
C ALA A 462 -28.16 4.83 -13.76
N LYS A 463 -27.89 5.86 -14.55
CA LYS A 463 -26.80 6.83 -14.33
C LYS A 463 -27.34 8.19 -13.87
N CYS A 464 -26.51 8.93 -13.14
CA CYS A 464 -26.80 10.30 -12.73
C CYS A 464 -26.67 11.25 -13.92
N LYS A 465 -27.74 12.00 -14.24
CA LYS A 465 -27.75 12.96 -15.32
C LYS A 465 -26.77 14.14 -15.20
N ASN A 466 -26.27 14.40 -13.97
CA ASN A 466 -25.34 15.50 -13.69
C ASN A 466 -23.88 15.06 -13.60
N CYS A 467 -23.62 13.80 -13.21
CA CYS A 467 -22.28 13.30 -12.87
C CYS A 467 -21.84 12.12 -13.75
N ASP A 468 -22.76 11.55 -14.53
CA ASP A 468 -22.57 10.35 -15.37
C ASP A 468 -22.02 9.11 -14.64
N ILE A 469 -22.20 9.03 -13.33
CA ILE A 469 -21.87 7.86 -12.51
C ILE A 469 -23.13 7.02 -12.25
N THR A 470 -22.96 5.73 -12.04
CA THR A 470 -24.05 4.81 -11.70
C THR A 470 -24.72 5.22 -10.39
N LEU A 471 -26.07 5.20 -10.36
CA LEU A 471 -26.84 5.53 -9.18
C LEU A 471 -26.85 4.35 -8.20
N THR A 472 -26.63 4.63 -6.92
CA THR A 472 -26.71 3.63 -5.84
C THR A 472 -28.16 3.42 -5.44
N TYR A 473 -28.58 2.16 -5.34
CA TYR A 473 -29.93 1.79 -4.92
C TYR A 473 -30.02 1.66 -3.38
N HIS A 474 -30.96 2.39 -2.81
CA HIS A 474 -31.28 2.36 -1.38
C HIS A 474 -32.53 1.53 -1.12
N LEU A 475 -32.36 0.29 -0.67
CA LEU A 475 -33.44 -0.70 -0.48
C LEU A 475 -34.52 -0.19 0.45
N LYS A 476 -34.19 0.45 1.58
CA LYS A 476 -35.17 0.93 2.58
C LYS A 476 -36.10 2.01 2.06
N GLU A 477 -35.57 2.87 1.17
CA GLU A 477 -36.30 4.00 0.62
C GLU A 477 -36.86 3.71 -0.78
N ASN A 478 -36.50 2.59 -1.36
CA ASN A 478 -36.78 2.22 -2.75
C ASN A 478 -36.41 3.31 -3.76
N LYS A 479 -35.26 3.94 -3.54
CA LYS A 479 -34.76 5.05 -4.36
C LYS A 479 -33.37 4.78 -4.93
N LEU A 480 -33.10 5.43 -6.06
CA LEU A 480 -31.78 5.54 -6.66
C LEU A 480 -31.19 6.91 -6.33
N LYS A 481 -29.96 6.96 -5.80
CA LYS A 481 -29.32 8.19 -5.36
C LYS A 481 -27.92 8.35 -5.95
N CYS A 482 -27.60 9.58 -6.30
CA CYS A 482 -26.22 10.00 -6.62
C CYS A 482 -25.55 10.56 -5.38
N HIS A 483 -24.50 9.91 -4.92
CA HIS A 483 -23.74 10.37 -3.76
C HIS A 483 -22.72 11.49 -4.08
N TYR A 484 -22.66 11.99 -5.30
CA TYR A 484 -21.86 13.16 -5.67
C TYR A 484 -22.66 14.46 -5.59
N CYS A 485 -23.80 14.54 -6.27
CA CYS A 485 -24.59 15.76 -6.34
C CYS A 485 -25.92 15.72 -5.57
N GLY A 486 -26.25 14.57 -4.95
CA GLY A 486 -27.52 14.39 -4.22
C GLY A 486 -28.75 14.18 -5.11
N TYR A 487 -28.58 13.95 -6.42
CA TYR A 487 -29.72 13.64 -7.30
C TYR A 487 -30.40 12.34 -6.86
N GLU A 488 -31.72 12.35 -6.76
CA GLU A 488 -32.55 11.20 -6.41
C GLU A 488 -33.63 10.92 -7.43
N THR A 489 -33.98 9.66 -7.64
CA THR A 489 -35.12 9.22 -8.44
C THR A 489 -35.69 7.92 -7.83
N ASN A 490 -36.91 7.58 -8.19
CA ASN A 490 -37.51 6.31 -7.75
C ASN A 490 -36.80 5.12 -8.41
N ALA A 491 -36.81 3.98 -7.74
CA ALA A 491 -36.30 2.74 -8.31
C ALA A 491 -37.11 2.34 -9.55
N LEU A 492 -36.41 1.83 -10.57
CA LEU A 492 -37.02 1.44 -11.83
C LEU A 492 -37.74 0.07 -11.65
N THR A 493 -38.96 0.00 -12.10
CA THR A 493 -39.76 -1.24 -12.22
C THR A 493 -39.83 -1.76 -13.65
N VAL A 494 -39.67 -0.85 -14.60
CA VAL A 494 -39.60 -1.13 -16.04
C VAL A 494 -38.37 -0.43 -16.61
N CYS A 495 -37.65 -1.10 -17.48
CA CYS A 495 -36.47 -0.54 -18.11
C CYS A 495 -36.84 0.58 -19.07
N PRO A 496 -36.26 1.78 -18.96
CA PRO A 496 -36.59 2.91 -19.87
C PRO A 496 -36.06 2.70 -21.29
N GLU A 497 -35.08 1.80 -21.48
CA GLU A 497 -34.45 1.51 -22.77
C GLU A 497 -35.22 0.46 -23.57
N CYS A 498 -35.48 -0.72 -22.96
CA CYS A 498 -36.06 -1.86 -23.68
C CYS A 498 -37.49 -2.21 -23.25
N GLY A 499 -38.08 -1.54 -22.24
CA GLY A 499 -39.38 -1.89 -21.69
C GLY A 499 -39.43 -3.19 -20.88
N GLY A 500 -38.28 -3.87 -20.70
CA GLY A 500 -38.17 -5.13 -19.98
C GLY A 500 -38.44 -5.00 -18.47
N LYS A 501 -38.92 -6.07 -17.85
CA LYS A 501 -39.20 -6.13 -16.38
C LYS A 501 -38.14 -6.88 -15.60
N ASN A 502 -37.07 -7.39 -16.25
CA ASN A 502 -36.00 -8.14 -15.60
C ASN A 502 -34.97 -7.23 -14.95
N ILE A 503 -35.44 -6.24 -14.17
CA ILE A 503 -34.59 -5.38 -13.40
C ILE A 503 -34.23 -6.09 -12.10
N ARG A 504 -32.96 -6.29 -11.84
CA ARG A 504 -32.45 -7.05 -10.66
C ARG A 504 -31.29 -6.34 -9.99
N TYR A 505 -31.12 -6.62 -8.71
CA TYR A 505 -29.90 -6.30 -7.98
C TYR A 505 -28.76 -7.16 -8.51
N PHE A 506 -27.61 -6.52 -8.67
CA PHE A 506 -26.40 -7.21 -9.04
C PHE A 506 -25.57 -7.53 -7.77
N GLY A 507 -25.33 -8.81 -7.52
CA GLY A 507 -24.50 -9.26 -6.41
C GLY A 507 -24.36 -10.78 -6.42
N THR A 508 -23.17 -11.27 -6.70
CA THR A 508 -22.81 -12.69 -6.68
C THR A 508 -21.58 -12.88 -5.78
N GLY A 509 -21.58 -13.96 -4.97
CA GLY A 509 -20.46 -14.30 -4.10
C GLY A 509 -19.59 -15.40 -4.67
N THR A 510 -18.30 -15.40 -4.35
CA THR A 510 -17.33 -16.46 -4.69
C THR A 510 -17.77 -17.84 -4.21
N GLN A 511 -18.43 -17.91 -3.05
CA GLN A 511 -18.97 -19.17 -2.52
C GLN A 511 -20.04 -19.78 -3.44
N LYS A 512 -20.99 -18.96 -3.91
CA LYS A 512 -22.03 -19.45 -4.83
C LYS A 512 -21.46 -19.89 -6.17
N LEU A 513 -20.43 -19.20 -6.66
CA LEU A 513 -19.69 -19.61 -7.86
C LEU A 513 -19.02 -20.97 -7.64
N GLU A 514 -18.34 -21.16 -6.51
CA GLU A 514 -17.68 -22.41 -6.16
C GLU A 514 -18.67 -23.60 -6.12
N GLU A 515 -19.84 -23.40 -5.51
CA GLU A 515 -20.91 -24.41 -5.45
C GLU A 515 -21.41 -24.78 -6.85
N GLN A 516 -21.59 -23.81 -7.74
CA GLN A 516 -21.97 -24.07 -9.13
C GLN A 516 -20.91 -24.82 -9.90
N ILE A 517 -19.63 -24.43 -9.77
CA ILE A 517 -18.51 -25.11 -10.45
C ILE A 517 -18.40 -26.55 -9.98
N LYS A 518 -18.51 -26.83 -8.69
CA LYS A 518 -18.51 -28.21 -8.15
C LYS A 518 -19.68 -29.06 -8.66
N THR A 519 -20.82 -28.42 -8.93
CA THR A 519 -21.99 -29.11 -9.50
C THR A 519 -21.79 -29.41 -11.00
N MET A 520 -21.17 -28.49 -11.75
CA MET A 520 -20.93 -28.62 -13.19
C MET A 520 -19.76 -29.58 -13.49
N PHE A 521 -18.73 -29.55 -12.64
CA PHE A 521 -17.50 -30.34 -12.82
C PHE A 521 -17.16 -31.09 -11.52
N PRO A 522 -17.88 -32.18 -11.19
CA PRO A 522 -17.72 -32.88 -9.92
C PRO A 522 -16.31 -33.47 -9.70
N ASP A 523 -15.61 -33.82 -10.77
CA ASP A 523 -14.26 -34.41 -10.71
C ASP A 523 -13.14 -33.33 -10.61
N ALA A 524 -13.47 -32.08 -10.80
CA ALA A 524 -12.47 -30.97 -10.76
C ALA A 524 -12.13 -30.55 -9.33
N THR A 525 -10.84 -30.43 -9.07
CA THR A 525 -10.36 -29.88 -7.79
C THR A 525 -10.41 -28.35 -7.81
N THR A 526 -11.11 -27.77 -6.83
CA THR A 526 -11.28 -26.32 -6.76
C THR A 526 -10.67 -25.75 -5.48
N ILE A 527 -10.06 -24.57 -5.56
CA ILE A 527 -9.62 -23.79 -4.41
C ILE A 527 -10.15 -22.35 -4.50
N ARG A 528 -10.57 -21.79 -3.36
CA ARG A 528 -11.10 -20.43 -3.28
C ARG A 528 -10.15 -19.50 -2.53
N MET A 529 -9.96 -18.29 -3.09
CA MET A 529 -9.11 -17.25 -2.54
C MET A 529 -9.85 -15.92 -2.46
N ASP A 530 -10.36 -15.61 -1.29
CA ASP A 530 -11.01 -14.34 -0.98
C ASP A 530 -10.69 -13.88 0.46
N ILE A 531 -11.20 -12.72 0.85
CA ILE A 531 -10.94 -12.14 2.18
C ILE A 531 -11.40 -13.07 3.32
N ASP A 532 -12.46 -13.85 3.09
CA ASP A 532 -13.04 -14.74 4.10
C ASP A 532 -12.18 -16.01 4.30
N THR A 533 -11.45 -16.44 3.26
CA THR A 533 -10.58 -17.63 3.30
C THR A 533 -9.15 -17.31 3.77
N VAL A 534 -8.71 -16.05 3.63
CA VAL A 534 -7.35 -15.61 3.96
C VAL A 534 -7.33 -14.91 5.33
N THR A 535 -7.58 -15.65 6.40
CA THR A 535 -7.67 -15.09 7.77
C THR A 535 -6.42 -15.30 8.62
N LYS A 536 -5.55 -16.27 8.30
CA LYS A 536 -4.33 -16.58 9.04
C LYS A 536 -3.08 -16.02 8.35
N LYS A 537 -2.06 -15.72 9.14
CA LYS A 537 -0.71 -15.35 8.63
C LYS A 537 -0.25 -16.51 7.71
N ASN A 538 0.15 -16.20 6.48
CA ASN A 538 0.60 -17.11 5.42
C ASN A 538 -0.50 -17.91 4.66
N SER A 539 -1.78 -17.88 5.05
CA SER A 539 -2.84 -18.62 4.31
C SER A 539 -2.94 -18.23 2.82
N HIS A 540 -2.57 -16.99 2.48
CA HIS A 540 -2.50 -16.52 1.09
C HIS A 540 -1.41 -17.27 0.28
N GLU A 541 -0.23 -17.43 0.86
CA GLU A 541 0.90 -18.12 0.24
C GLU A 541 0.65 -19.63 0.14
N ASP A 542 0.05 -20.20 1.17
CA ASP A 542 -0.30 -21.63 1.20
C ASP A 542 -1.28 -21.98 0.08
N ILE A 543 -2.34 -21.18 -0.11
CA ILE A 543 -3.32 -21.35 -1.19
C ILE A 543 -2.64 -21.29 -2.56
N LEU A 544 -1.75 -20.33 -2.78
CA LEU A 544 -1.07 -20.17 -4.06
C LEU A 544 -0.02 -21.25 -4.33
N ASN A 545 0.68 -21.69 -3.29
CA ASN A 545 1.62 -22.81 -3.39
C ASN A 545 0.89 -24.12 -3.68
N SER A 546 -0.26 -24.35 -3.02
CA SER A 546 -1.11 -25.51 -3.30
C SER A 546 -1.62 -25.49 -4.74
N PHE A 547 -2.09 -24.33 -5.24
CA PHE A 547 -2.48 -24.20 -6.64
C PHE A 547 -1.34 -24.47 -7.62
N LYS A 548 -0.10 -24.11 -7.28
CA LYS A 548 1.07 -24.40 -8.13
C LYS A 548 1.51 -25.86 -8.13
N LYS A 549 1.43 -26.54 -6.98
CA LYS A 549 2.10 -27.83 -6.75
C LYS A 549 1.16 -29.02 -6.65
N ASP A 550 -0.05 -28.84 -6.14
CA ASP A 550 -0.90 -29.93 -5.63
C ASP A 550 -1.99 -30.38 -6.62
N GLY A 551 -1.85 -30.10 -7.91
CA GLY A 551 -2.76 -30.61 -8.94
C GLY A 551 -4.17 -30.03 -8.85
N ILE A 552 -4.33 -28.81 -8.33
CA ILE A 552 -5.60 -28.11 -8.30
C ILE A 552 -5.93 -27.56 -9.69
N ASP A 553 -7.15 -27.83 -10.18
CA ASP A 553 -7.55 -27.51 -11.54
C ASP A 553 -8.08 -26.08 -11.67
N ILE A 554 -8.90 -25.63 -10.70
CA ILE A 554 -9.60 -24.33 -10.79
C ILE A 554 -9.36 -23.49 -9.55
N LEU A 555 -8.83 -22.29 -9.75
CA LEU A 555 -8.69 -21.26 -8.73
C LEU A 555 -9.82 -20.23 -8.89
N ILE A 556 -10.67 -20.09 -7.87
CA ILE A 556 -11.75 -19.11 -7.83
C ILE A 556 -11.34 -17.98 -6.90
N GLY A 557 -11.33 -16.74 -7.41
CA GLY A 557 -10.94 -15.67 -6.52
C GLY A 557 -11.30 -14.25 -6.98
N THR A 558 -10.91 -13.30 -6.14
CA THR A 558 -11.10 -11.87 -6.35
C THR A 558 -9.78 -11.22 -6.75
N GLN A 559 -9.62 -9.91 -6.58
CA GLN A 559 -8.41 -9.17 -6.97
C GLN A 559 -7.10 -9.73 -6.38
N MET A 560 -7.17 -10.53 -5.32
CA MET A 560 -5.99 -11.16 -4.71
C MET A 560 -5.31 -12.17 -5.66
N VAL A 561 -6.06 -12.78 -6.58
CA VAL A 561 -5.54 -13.76 -7.56
C VAL A 561 -4.83 -13.07 -8.72
N VAL A 562 -5.18 -11.80 -8.98
CA VAL A 562 -4.71 -11.07 -10.16
C VAL A 562 -3.30 -10.52 -10.01
N LYS A 563 -2.84 -10.28 -8.76
CA LYS A 563 -1.61 -9.52 -8.48
C LYS A 563 -0.45 -10.41 -8.01
N GLY A 564 0.74 -10.18 -8.56
CA GLY A 564 2.01 -10.64 -7.99
C GLY A 564 2.41 -12.10 -8.21
N HIS A 565 1.63 -12.93 -8.93
CA HIS A 565 1.92 -14.35 -9.09
C HIS A 565 2.06 -14.79 -10.55
N ASP A 566 2.92 -15.76 -10.76
CA ASP A 566 3.15 -16.40 -12.06
C ASP A 566 2.70 -17.85 -12.01
N PHE A 567 1.78 -18.21 -12.92
CA PHE A 567 1.19 -19.55 -13.02
C PHE A 567 1.41 -20.10 -14.45
N PRO A 568 2.49 -20.81 -14.70
CA PRO A 568 2.83 -21.28 -16.06
C PRO A 568 1.79 -22.23 -16.68
N ASN A 569 1.04 -22.97 -15.85
CA ASN A 569 0.04 -23.94 -16.29
C ASN A 569 -1.36 -23.33 -16.48
N VAL A 570 -1.56 -22.06 -16.17
CA VAL A 570 -2.84 -21.37 -16.38
C VAL A 570 -2.96 -20.96 -17.84
N THR A 571 -3.84 -21.63 -18.57
CA THR A 571 -4.15 -21.37 -19.98
C THR A 571 -5.50 -20.73 -20.19
N LEU A 572 -6.42 -20.82 -19.21
CA LEU A 572 -7.75 -20.21 -19.26
C LEU A 572 -7.99 -19.28 -18.09
N VAL A 573 -8.54 -18.10 -18.38
CA VAL A 573 -9.06 -17.17 -17.38
C VAL A 573 -10.50 -16.80 -17.72
N GLY A 574 -11.42 -17.03 -16.78
CA GLY A 574 -12.83 -16.65 -16.90
C GLY A 574 -13.16 -15.46 -16.01
N VAL A 575 -13.59 -14.33 -16.58
CA VAL A 575 -14.16 -13.20 -15.84
C VAL A 575 -15.66 -13.39 -15.76
N ILE A 576 -16.18 -13.63 -14.55
CA ILE A 576 -17.58 -14.07 -14.36
C ILE A 576 -18.58 -12.95 -14.58
N ALA A 577 -18.25 -11.72 -14.20
CA ALA A 577 -19.13 -10.56 -14.36
C ALA A 577 -18.32 -9.27 -14.38
N ALA A 578 -17.97 -8.78 -15.56
CA ALA A 578 -17.24 -7.52 -15.74
C ALA A 578 -18.05 -6.31 -15.26
N ASP A 579 -19.37 -6.39 -15.34
CA ASP A 579 -20.31 -5.33 -14.97
C ASP A 579 -20.21 -4.87 -13.51
N SER A 580 -19.71 -5.72 -12.62
CA SER A 580 -19.56 -5.39 -11.19
C SER A 580 -18.53 -4.28 -10.94
N SER A 581 -17.50 -4.17 -11.78
CA SER A 581 -16.53 -3.07 -11.76
C SER A 581 -17.00 -1.84 -12.53
N LEU A 582 -17.69 -2.07 -13.63
CA LEU A 582 -18.18 -1.02 -14.52
C LEU A 582 -19.22 -0.11 -13.82
N ASN A 583 -20.04 -0.70 -12.97
CA ASN A 583 -21.18 -0.02 -12.35
C ASN A 583 -20.93 0.41 -10.89
N ILE A 584 -19.69 0.71 -10.53
CA ILE A 584 -19.36 1.33 -9.24
C ILE A 584 -19.72 2.82 -9.27
N ASP A 585 -20.20 3.36 -8.13
CA ASP A 585 -20.44 4.79 -7.91
C ASP A 585 -19.12 5.57 -7.75
N ASP A 586 -18.26 5.53 -8.77
CA ASP A 586 -16.99 6.25 -8.84
C ASP A 586 -16.69 6.67 -10.28
N TYR A 587 -16.20 7.89 -10.47
CA TYR A 587 -15.85 8.41 -11.81
C TYR A 587 -14.74 7.59 -12.51
N ARG A 588 -13.97 6.80 -11.75
CA ARG A 588 -12.93 5.90 -12.25
C ARG A 588 -13.45 4.50 -12.61
N ALA A 589 -14.76 4.28 -12.62
CA ALA A 589 -15.33 2.95 -12.86
C ALA A 589 -14.83 2.33 -14.18
N HIS A 590 -14.79 3.11 -15.27
CA HIS A 590 -14.28 2.66 -16.57
C HIS A 590 -12.79 2.34 -16.52
N GLU A 591 -11.98 3.20 -15.93
CA GLU A 591 -10.54 3.03 -15.77
C GLU A 591 -10.22 1.77 -14.97
N ARG A 592 -10.86 1.60 -13.81
CA ARG A 592 -10.66 0.41 -12.96
C ARG A 592 -11.12 -0.87 -13.64
N THR A 593 -12.18 -0.80 -14.45
CA THR A 593 -12.64 -1.95 -15.22
C THR A 593 -11.60 -2.33 -16.26
N PHE A 594 -11.13 -1.38 -17.06
CA PHE A 594 -10.08 -1.61 -18.05
C PHE A 594 -8.81 -2.17 -17.40
N GLN A 595 -8.31 -1.54 -16.33
CA GLN A 595 -7.11 -1.97 -15.60
C GLN A 595 -7.26 -3.41 -15.07
N THR A 596 -8.39 -3.69 -14.43
CA THR A 596 -8.66 -5.02 -13.86
C THR A 596 -8.72 -6.09 -14.95
N LEU A 597 -9.46 -5.85 -16.03
CA LEU A 597 -9.61 -6.81 -17.12
C LEU A 597 -8.27 -7.09 -17.82
N THR A 598 -7.48 -6.05 -18.08
CA THR A 598 -6.15 -6.17 -18.69
C THR A 598 -5.17 -6.94 -17.79
N GLN A 599 -5.18 -6.67 -16.48
CA GLN A 599 -4.33 -7.38 -15.52
C GLN A 599 -4.72 -8.87 -15.40
N VAL A 600 -6.03 -9.15 -15.33
CA VAL A 600 -6.57 -10.51 -15.28
C VAL A 600 -6.21 -11.27 -16.54
N ALA A 601 -6.40 -10.67 -17.72
CA ALA A 601 -6.02 -11.24 -18.99
C ALA A 601 -4.52 -11.57 -19.07
N GLY A 602 -3.69 -10.70 -18.52
CA GLY A 602 -2.24 -10.92 -18.44
C GLY A 602 -1.79 -12.12 -17.59
N ARG A 603 -2.70 -12.84 -16.92
CA ARG A 603 -2.40 -14.08 -16.19
C ARG A 603 -2.46 -15.33 -17.04
N ALA A 604 -3.20 -15.30 -18.15
CA ALA A 604 -3.27 -16.43 -19.08
C ALA A 604 -2.04 -16.50 -20.00
N GLY A 605 -1.56 -17.71 -20.29
CA GLY A 605 -0.54 -17.96 -21.29
C GLY A 605 0.85 -17.42 -20.95
N ARG A 606 1.29 -17.54 -19.71
CA ARG A 606 2.66 -17.22 -19.29
C ARG A 606 3.65 -18.36 -19.50
N GLY A 607 3.14 -19.56 -19.75
CA GLY A 607 3.93 -20.72 -20.11
C GLY A 607 4.18 -20.84 -21.62
N LYS A 608 4.28 -22.06 -22.11
CA LYS A 608 4.50 -22.39 -23.54
C LYS A 608 3.20 -22.31 -24.36
N ASP A 609 2.07 -22.53 -23.71
CA ASP A 609 0.76 -22.56 -24.36
C ASP A 609 0.14 -21.18 -24.46
N LYS A 610 -0.59 -20.91 -25.55
CA LYS A 610 -1.29 -19.66 -25.74
C LYS A 610 -2.45 -19.54 -24.71
N GLY A 611 -2.57 -18.38 -24.06
CA GLY A 611 -3.63 -18.10 -23.10
C GLY A 611 -4.96 -17.76 -23.78
N ARG A 612 -6.07 -18.15 -23.14
CA ARG A 612 -7.43 -17.78 -23.53
C ARG A 612 -8.13 -17.07 -22.36
N VAL A 613 -8.91 -16.05 -22.66
CA VAL A 613 -9.65 -15.26 -21.67
C VAL A 613 -11.08 -15.09 -22.12
N ILE A 614 -12.03 -15.45 -21.25
CA ILE A 614 -13.46 -15.28 -21.51
C ILE A 614 -13.98 -14.19 -20.57
N ILE A 615 -14.45 -13.07 -21.15
CA ILE A 615 -15.04 -11.97 -20.37
C ILE A 615 -16.56 -12.03 -20.52
N GLN A 616 -17.27 -12.37 -19.46
CA GLN A 616 -18.72 -12.39 -19.41
C GLN A 616 -19.28 -11.05 -18.95
N THR A 617 -20.24 -10.48 -19.67
CA THR A 617 -20.84 -9.17 -19.36
C THR A 617 -22.24 -9.02 -19.94
N TYR A 618 -23.06 -8.18 -19.28
CA TYR A 618 -24.34 -7.70 -19.83
C TYR A 618 -24.17 -6.42 -20.67
N ASN A 619 -22.95 -5.83 -20.70
CA ASN A 619 -22.63 -4.60 -21.44
C ASN A 619 -21.44 -4.83 -22.38
N PRO A 620 -21.56 -5.71 -23.39
CA PRO A 620 -20.44 -6.04 -24.29
C PRO A 620 -19.97 -4.83 -25.10
N ASP A 621 -20.83 -3.84 -25.32
CA ASP A 621 -20.54 -2.63 -26.09
C ASP A 621 -19.83 -1.54 -25.28
N ALA A 622 -19.62 -1.72 -23.97
CA ALA A 622 -18.91 -0.76 -23.14
C ALA A 622 -17.45 -0.61 -23.62
N PHE A 623 -17.05 0.62 -23.97
CA PHE A 623 -15.75 0.90 -24.59
C PHE A 623 -14.56 0.37 -23.75
N CYS A 624 -14.63 0.47 -22.41
CA CYS A 624 -13.59 -0.04 -21.54
C CYS A 624 -13.44 -1.57 -21.62
N ILE A 625 -14.53 -2.32 -21.89
CA ILE A 625 -14.51 -3.78 -22.12
C ILE A 625 -13.98 -4.07 -23.53
N GLN A 626 -14.45 -3.36 -24.53
CA GLN A 626 -14.01 -3.51 -25.92
C GLN A 626 -12.50 -3.24 -26.09
N TYR A 627 -12.00 -2.16 -25.46
CA TYR A 627 -10.57 -1.84 -25.52
C TYR A 627 -9.71 -2.79 -24.66
N SER A 628 -10.26 -3.32 -23.56
CA SER A 628 -9.55 -4.35 -22.78
C SER A 628 -9.40 -5.66 -23.56
N GLN A 629 -10.37 -6.02 -24.43
CA GLN A 629 -10.25 -7.14 -25.36
C GLN A 629 -9.06 -6.95 -26.31
N LYS A 630 -8.90 -5.74 -26.85
CA LYS A 630 -7.78 -5.38 -27.72
C LYS A 630 -6.48 -5.10 -26.97
N GLN A 631 -6.54 -5.02 -25.65
CA GLN A 631 -5.46 -4.58 -24.76
C GLN A 631 -4.88 -3.21 -25.18
N ASP A 632 -5.72 -2.34 -25.71
CA ASP A 632 -5.34 -1.03 -26.25
C ASP A 632 -5.63 0.08 -25.24
N TYR A 633 -4.61 0.39 -24.43
CA TYR A 633 -4.69 1.46 -23.44
C TYR A 633 -4.79 2.84 -24.08
N LYS A 634 -4.17 3.08 -25.24
CA LYS A 634 -4.17 4.39 -25.89
C LYS A 634 -5.58 4.77 -26.37
N LEU A 635 -6.27 3.86 -27.04
CA LEU A 635 -7.67 4.07 -27.45
C LEU A 635 -8.60 4.23 -26.23
N PHE A 636 -8.37 3.46 -25.17
CA PHE A 636 -9.10 3.63 -23.91
C PHE A 636 -8.88 5.04 -23.34
N TYR A 637 -7.63 5.48 -23.24
CA TYR A 637 -7.28 6.80 -22.76
C TYR A 637 -7.94 7.90 -23.57
N ASP A 638 -7.84 7.86 -24.90
CA ASP A 638 -8.39 8.87 -25.79
C ASP A 638 -9.90 9.01 -25.63
N THR A 639 -10.61 7.92 -25.40
CA THR A 639 -12.06 7.97 -25.17
C THR A 639 -12.41 8.52 -23.79
N GLU A 640 -11.78 8.00 -22.75
CA GLU A 640 -12.07 8.37 -21.36
C GLU A 640 -11.67 9.80 -21.03
N ILE A 641 -10.56 10.30 -21.59
CA ILE A 641 -10.06 11.65 -21.28
C ILE A 641 -11.04 12.75 -21.74
N HIS A 642 -11.75 12.54 -22.83
CA HIS A 642 -12.78 13.46 -23.31
C HIS A 642 -13.95 13.57 -22.35
N LEU A 643 -14.41 12.43 -21.80
CA LEU A 643 -15.46 12.40 -20.78
C LEU A 643 -15.03 13.14 -19.52
N ARG A 644 -13.79 12.90 -19.06
CA ARG A 644 -13.24 13.57 -17.87
C ARG A 644 -13.12 15.07 -18.05
N LYS A 645 -12.74 15.53 -19.23
CA LYS A 645 -12.66 16.95 -19.54
C LYS A 645 -14.04 17.62 -19.50
N GLN A 646 -15.05 17.00 -20.11
CA GLN A 646 -16.43 17.53 -20.12
C GLN A 646 -17.02 17.60 -18.71
N LEU A 647 -16.78 16.58 -17.88
CA LEU A 647 -17.34 16.47 -16.54
C LEU A 647 -16.46 17.09 -15.44
N ARG A 648 -15.32 17.67 -15.82
CA ARG A 648 -14.31 18.23 -14.92
C ARG A 648 -13.91 17.21 -13.84
N TYR A 649 -13.35 16.08 -14.27
CA TYR A 649 -12.72 15.08 -13.42
C TYR A 649 -11.19 15.12 -13.57
N PRO A 650 -10.43 14.56 -12.61
CA PRO A 650 -8.98 14.42 -12.79
C PRO A 650 -8.60 13.72 -14.12
N PRO A 651 -7.63 14.25 -14.86
CA PRO A 651 -6.56 15.20 -14.49
C PRO A 651 -6.93 16.69 -14.65
N PHE A 652 -8.14 17.06 -15.07
CA PHE A 652 -8.53 18.46 -15.32
C PHE A 652 -8.95 19.23 -14.07
N CYS A 653 -9.04 18.57 -12.94
CA CYS A 653 -9.20 19.15 -11.60
C CYS A 653 -8.68 18.17 -10.55
N ASP A 654 -8.54 18.64 -9.34
CA ASP A 654 -8.47 17.83 -8.13
C ASP A 654 -9.85 17.66 -7.51
N ILE A 655 -10.04 16.59 -6.76
CA ILE A 655 -11.24 16.36 -5.95
C ILE A 655 -10.84 16.38 -4.47
N ILE A 656 -11.48 17.25 -3.69
CA ILE A 656 -11.34 17.26 -2.25
C ILE A 656 -12.65 16.79 -1.63
N LEU A 657 -12.58 15.75 -0.82
CA LEU A 657 -13.70 15.19 -0.08
C LEU A 657 -13.62 15.66 1.38
N ILE A 658 -14.60 16.44 1.83
CA ILE A 658 -14.73 16.85 3.23
C ILE A 658 -15.81 15.96 3.86
N GLY A 659 -15.37 14.98 4.65
CA GLY A 659 -16.24 14.06 5.39
C GLY A 659 -16.55 14.59 6.78
N VAL A 660 -17.82 14.61 7.16
CA VAL A 660 -18.28 14.94 8.51
C VAL A 660 -18.96 13.72 9.11
N SER A 661 -18.63 13.39 10.34
CA SER A 661 -19.27 12.29 11.08
C SER A 661 -19.60 12.68 12.50
N SER A 662 -20.80 12.28 12.99
CA SER A 662 -21.25 12.59 14.34
C SER A 662 -22.22 11.51 14.87
N LYS A 663 -22.28 11.34 16.19
CA LYS A 663 -23.34 10.54 16.85
C LYS A 663 -24.69 11.25 16.82
N SER A 664 -24.72 12.58 16.72
CA SER A 664 -25.94 13.40 16.61
C SER A 664 -26.18 13.79 15.15
N TYR A 665 -27.34 13.44 14.61
CA TYR A 665 -27.73 13.81 13.25
C TYR A 665 -27.84 15.34 13.10
N LYS A 666 -28.42 16.03 14.10
CA LYS A 666 -28.58 17.49 14.11
C LYS A 666 -27.21 18.20 14.06
N GLU A 667 -26.26 17.77 14.90
CA GLU A 667 -24.91 18.35 14.92
C GLU A 667 -24.13 18.06 13.62
N LEU A 668 -24.34 16.89 13.01
CA LEU A 668 -23.81 16.55 11.70
C LEU A 668 -24.29 17.54 10.63
N GLU A 669 -25.62 17.77 10.58
CA GLU A 669 -26.26 18.65 9.62
C GLU A 669 -25.78 20.11 9.80
N GLU A 670 -25.82 20.62 11.02
CA GLU A 670 -25.35 21.98 11.37
C GLU A 670 -23.90 22.18 10.98
N THR A 671 -23.01 21.22 11.32
CA THR A 671 -21.58 21.29 10.99
C THR A 671 -21.35 21.26 9.47
N SER A 672 -22.03 20.36 8.76
CA SER A 672 -21.89 20.21 7.32
C SER A 672 -22.37 21.46 6.58
N ASN A 673 -23.52 22.02 6.98
CA ASN A 673 -24.04 23.25 6.39
C ASN A 673 -23.17 24.47 6.71
N LYS A 674 -22.62 24.55 7.92
CA LYS A 674 -21.67 25.61 8.31
C LYS A 674 -20.41 25.59 7.43
N ILE A 675 -19.84 24.40 7.16
CA ILE A 675 -18.70 24.25 6.25
C ILE A 675 -19.08 24.71 4.84
N TYR A 676 -20.21 24.25 4.33
CA TYR A 676 -20.68 24.58 2.99
C TYR A 676 -20.89 26.09 2.81
N GLU A 677 -21.64 26.73 3.69
CA GLU A 677 -21.92 28.17 3.59
C GLU A 677 -20.65 29.03 3.80
N SER A 678 -19.74 28.63 4.70
CA SER A 678 -18.46 29.31 4.88
C SER A 678 -17.57 29.22 3.63
N LEU A 679 -17.44 28.03 3.01
CA LEU A 679 -16.72 27.88 1.76
C LEU A 679 -17.37 28.65 0.61
N LYS A 680 -18.71 28.62 0.49
CA LYS A 680 -19.45 29.37 -0.50
C LYS A 680 -19.21 30.87 -0.38
N ALA A 681 -19.17 31.42 0.84
CA ALA A 681 -18.85 32.81 1.07
C ALA A 681 -17.42 33.13 0.61
N LYS A 682 -16.41 32.31 1.01
CA LYS A 682 -15.01 32.50 0.60
C LYS A 682 -14.82 32.40 -0.93
N ILE A 683 -15.52 31.51 -1.61
CA ILE A 683 -15.48 31.40 -3.07
C ILE A 683 -15.85 32.75 -3.72
N HIS A 684 -16.85 33.43 -3.18
CA HIS A 684 -17.28 34.73 -3.71
C HIS A 684 -16.31 35.86 -3.31
N THR A 685 -15.88 35.93 -2.06
CA THR A 685 -15.03 37.02 -1.55
C THR A 685 -13.61 36.94 -2.09
N GLU A 686 -13.03 35.75 -2.17
CA GLU A 686 -11.66 35.51 -2.61
C GLU A 686 -11.55 35.11 -4.09
N LYS A 687 -12.70 35.06 -4.83
CA LYS A 687 -12.81 34.70 -6.25
C LYS A 687 -12.15 33.36 -6.59
N LEU A 688 -12.32 32.38 -5.70
CA LEU A 688 -11.71 31.07 -5.87
C LEU A 688 -12.38 30.27 -6.98
N GLN A 689 -11.60 29.59 -7.82
CA GLN A 689 -12.08 28.73 -8.89
C GLN A 689 -12.44 27.33 -8.34
N ILE A 690 -13.58 27.24 -7.65
CA ILE A 690 -14.07 26.04 -6.98
C ILE A 690 -15.48 25.72 -7.45
N LEU A 691 -15.71 24.45 -7.80
CA LEU A 691 -17.05 23.88 -7.95
C LEU A 691 -17.40 23.14 -6.65
N LEU A 692 -18.31 23.73 -5.87
CA LEU A 692 -18.72 23.24 -4.56
C LEU A 692 -20.07 22.53 -4.63
N TYR A 693 -20.13 21.27 -4.25
CA TYR A 693 -21.38 20.50 -4.15
C TYR A 693 -21.99 20.63 -2.75
N LYS A 694 -23.32 20.57 -2.68
CA LYS A 694 -24.04 20.59 -1.40
C LYS A 694 -23.68 19.39 -0.52
N PRO A 695 -23.77 19.50 0.81
CA PRO A 695 -23.62 18.36 1.70
C PRO A 695 -24.63 17.26 1.36
N VAL A 696 -24.15 16.02 1.27
CA VAL A 696 -24.97 14.83 1.01
C VAL A 696 -24.58 13.69 1.94
N PRO A 697 -25.52 12.76 2.29
CA PRO A 697 -25.16 11.55 3.01
C PRO A 697 -24.06 10.76 2.28
N ALA A 698 -23.13 10.17 3.03
CA ALA A 698 -22.16 9.25 2.48
C ALA A 698 -22.85 7.97 1.97
N PRO A 699 -22.27 7.20 1.01
CA PRO A 699 -22.84 5.95 0.52
C PRO A 699 -23.18 4.95 1.62
N ILE A 700 -22.36 4.90 2.66
CA ILE A 700 -22.67 4.24 3.92
C ILE A 700 -22.93 5.35 4.94
N ASP A 701 -24.18 5.69 5.13
CA ASP A 701 -24.63 6.83 5.91
C ASP A 701 -24.41 6.68 7.43
N ARG A 702 -24.20 5.44 7.92
CA ARG A 702 -23.98 5.15 9.35
C ARG A 702 -22.96 4.03 9.56
N ILE A 703 -21.87 4.32 10.28
CA ILE A 703 -20.86 3.35 10.70
C ILE A 703 -20.56 3.53 12.20
N LYS A 704 -20.50 2.43 12.97
CA LYS A 704 -20.20 2.44 14.41
C LYS A 704 -21.02 3.48 15.18
N ASN A 705 -22.32 3.51 14.91
CA ASN A 705 -23.28 4.46 15.50
C ASN A 705 -23.01 5.94 15.21
N LYS A 706 -22.25 6.28 14.17
CA LYS A 706 -22.06 7.66 13.68
C LYS A 706 -22.70 7.84 12.34
N PHE A 707 -23.49 8.89 12.19
CA PHE A 707 -23.99 9.38 10.91
C PHE A 707 -22.83 10.01 10.13
N ARG A 708 -22.88 9.96 8.79
CA ARG A 708 -21.81 10.43 7.92
C ARG A 708 -22.37 11.21 6.74
N TRP A 709 -21.89 12.44 6.57
CA TRP A 709 -22.14 13.27 5.40
C TRP A 709 -20.83 13.66 4.74
N ARG A 710 -20.92 14.08 3.48
CA ARG A 710 -19.76 14.53 2.70
C ARG A 710 -20.08 15.75 1.86
N ILE A 711 -19.05 16.56 1.62
CA ILE A 711 -19.04 17.71 0.74
C ILE A 711 -17.94 17.45 -0.28
N ILE A 712 -18.28 17.55 -1.58
CA ILE A 712 -17.32 17.38 -2.66
C ILE A 712 -16.93 18.74 -3.19
N VAL A 713 -15.65 18.97 -3.35
CA VAL A 713 -15.03 20.17 -3.89
C VAL A 713 -14.21 19.78 -5.11
N LYS A 714 -14.48 20.34 -6.28
CA LYS A 714 -13.63 20.21 -7.46
C LYS A 714 -12.90 21.53 -7.69
N CYS A 715 -11.58 21.48 -7.79
CA CYS A 715 -10.69 22.64 -7.90
C CYS A 715 -9.35 22.23 -8.51
N ILE A 716 -8.46 23.16 -8.73
CA ILE A 716 -7.03 22.90 -8.90
C ILE A 716 -6.37 23.30 -7.58
N VAL A 717 -5.86 22.30 -6.83
CA VAL A 717 -5.34 22.54 -5.48
C VAL A 717 -4.10 23.43 -5.53
N GLY A 718 -4.21 24.58 -4.86
CA GLY A 718 -3.13 25.55 -4.66
C GLY A 718 -3.29 26.25 -3.31
N GLU A 719 -2.29 27.02 -2.91
CA GLU A 719 -2.23 27.69 -1.61
C GLU A 719 -3.53 28.43 -1.21
N PRO A 720 -4.17 29.25 -2.07
CA PRO A 720 -5.39 29.94 -1.69
C PRO A 720 -6.53 28.99 -1.31
N ILE A 721 -6.63 27.86 -2.03
CA ILE A 721 -7.69 26.86 -1.81
C ILE A 721 -7.40 26.06 -0.54
N ILE A 722 -6.15 25.68 -0.32
CA ILE A 722 -5.73 24.98 0.91
C ILE A 722 -6.05 25.85 2.13
N ASN A 723 -5.65 27.13 2.11
CA ASN A 723 -5.91 28.05 3.21
C ASN A 723 -7.42 28.27 3.44
N ALA A 724 -8.21 28.44 2.38
CA ALA A 724 -9.65 28.64 2.49
C ALA A 724 -10.36 27.40 3.12
N ILE A 725 -9.96 26.19 2.74
CA ILE A 725 -10.51 24.95 3.30
C ILE A 725 -10.03 24.75 4.75
N ASP A 726 -8.75 24.94 5.04
CA ASP A 726 -8.18 24.76 6.37
C ASP A 726 -8.83 25.68 7.40
N ASP A 727 -8.95 26.97 7.07
CA ASP A 727 -9.65 27.95 7.90
C ASP A 727 -11.11 27.58 8.14
N THR A 728 -11.80 27.17 7.06
CA THR A 728 -13.21 26.79 7.17
C THR A 728 -13.39 25.57 8.07
N VAL A 729 -12.56 24.56 7.92
CA VAL A 729 -12.60 23.34 8.73
C VAL A 729 -12.21 23.61 10.18
N LYS A 730 -11.22 24.46 10.44
CA LYS A 730 -10.84 24.90 11.79
C LYS A 730 -11.97 25.64 12.48
N ASN A 731 -12.65 26.55 11.78
CA ASN A 731 -13.74 27.36 12.33
C ASN A 731 -15.06 26.58 12.51
N ALA A 732 -15.25 25.51 11.71
CA ALA A 732 -16.42 24.64 11.84
C ALA A 732 -16.27 23.61 12.97
N GLY A 733 -15.02 23.24 13.32
CA GLY A 733 -14.74 22.32 14.41
C GLY A 733 -15.11 22.92 15.77
N ASN A 734 -16.16 22.41 16.42
CA ASN A 734 -16.55 22.84 17.75
C ASN A 734 -15.54 22.39 18.82
N LYS A 735 -15.17 23.28 19.73
CA LYS A 735 -14.18 23.03 20.80
C LYS A 735 -14.62 21.97 21.83
N ASN A 736 -15.93 21.64 21.93
CA ASN A 736 -16.49 20.74 22.95
C ASN A 736 -17.70 19.96 22.40
N THR A 737 -17.50 19.04 21.46
CA THR A 737 -18.61 18.22 20.99
C THR A 737 -18.79 16.97 21.87
N LYS A 738 -19.87 16.95 22.67
CA LYS A 738 -20.31 15.76 23.43
C LYS A 738 -20.58 14.55 22.52
N ASN A 739 -20.81 14.78 21.23
CA ASN A 739 -21.27 13.80 20.25
C ASN A 739 -20.14 13.26 19.31
N ASP A 740 -18.86 13.50 19.66
CA ASP A 740 -17.71 13.00 18.90
C ASP A 740 -17.77 13.35 17.39
N THR A 741 -18.10 14.62 17.10
CA THR A 741 -18.15 15.13 15.72
C THR A 741 -16.72 15.27 15.16
N ARG A 742 -16.47 14.63 14.01
CA ARG A 742 -15.17 14.64 13.34
C ARG A 742 -15.29 15.17 11.92
N ILE A 743 -14.35 16.00 11.53
CA ILE A 743 -14.18 16.50 10.16
C ILE A 743 -12.89 15.94 9.60
N VAL A 744 -12.96 15.34 8.42
CA VAL A 744 -11.82 14.76 7.72
C VAL A 744 -11.77 15.35 6.32
N VAL A 745 -10.60 15.76 5.88
CA VAL A 745 -10.37 16.22 4.49
C VAL A 745 -9.52 15.20 3.77
N ASP A 746 -9.88 14.85 2.55
CA ASP A 746 -9.15 13.92 1.70
C ASP A 746 -8.97 14.51 0.31
N VAL A 747 -7.72 14.71 -0.08
CA VAL A 747 -7.36 15.25 -1.41
C VAL A 747 -7.14 14.08 -2.36
N ASN A 748 -7.82 14.09 -3.48
CA ASN A 748 -7.78 13.01 -4.48
C ASN A 748 -7.97 11.62 -3.85
N PRO A 749 -9.14 11.36 -3.21
CA PRO A 749 -9.39 10.11 -2.51
C PRO A 749 -9.32 8.92 -3.47
N SER A 750 -8.72 7.81 -3.01
CA SER A 750 -8.70 6.55 -3.77
C SER A 750 -10.08 5.93 -3.89
N ASN A 751 -10.99 6.27 -2.98
CA ASN A 751 -12.34 5.74 -2.95
C ASN A 751 -13.33 6.85 -2.58
N MET A 752 -14.37 6.96 -3.37
CA MET A 752 -15.45 7.94 -3.13
C MET A 752 -16.57 7.39 -2.22
N LEU A 753 -16.42 6.18 -1.66
CA LEU A 753 -17.40 5.53 -0.77
C LEU A 753 -17.40 6.05 0.66
#